data_fbe93abd106e8c062d3f8df010fa1791
#
_entry.id   fbe93abd106e8c062d3f8df010fa1791
#
_cell.length_a   1.000
_cell.length_b   1.000
_cell.length_c   1.000
_cell.angle_alpha   90.00
_cell.angle_beta   90.00
_cell.angle_gamma   90.00
#
_symmetry.space_group_name_H-M   'P 1'
#
loop_
_entity.id
_entity.type
_entity.pdbx_description
1 polymer ?
#
loop_
_entity_poly.entity_id
_entity_poly.type
_entity_poly.pdbx_seq_one_letter_code
_entity_poly.pdbx_strand_id
1 'polypeptide(L)'
;MSKIRVYELAKMLEVSNKELMEILQALAVDVKTHMSSIDTDVAQILEETVRERRKKDSDAGTERPAIEEEAFLPETVEIPAGITIREVAERLGLGTAEVVKYLVTTGLMVPATARIDGATLSKIEELAGKHLKLLQEAEPLQEVPTIRKKKAPLESGMVDRPPIVTVMGHVDHGKTTLLDYIRKTAVADKEAGGITQHIGASVVEREGKKIVFLDTPGHEAFTSMRARGAQVTDIAILVCAADDGVMPQTVEALNHAKAAGVPIIVAVNKIDKPDARPDRVRQQLSDQGLIPEEWGGDTVFVDVSAKTGLGMDQLLEMILLVAEMAELKANPAQDGEGVVVEAKLDKGKGPVATLIVQNGTLRRGDIILCESTCGRVRGLLDDQGAWVVEAGPSTPVEVLGLDSLPSPGERFRKALNEREARDCIDSRAQALREAERGTARRLTLEEFYQQLKEGETSVFSLVLKCDVQGSLEALRGSLLKLGTEEVGINIVHEGVGRISESDVMLAAASKAVIIGFNVRPDSNAKKIADAEGIEIRLYNIIYDVIDDIRSAMEGLLAPALREKILGQAEIRASFKVPKVGKIAGSYVLEGAIRRNGKIRLIRDGVVYWEGTLSSLKRFKDDAREVTNGFECGMSFTNFHDFKEGDHVECYEIVEEKRHFD
;
A
#
# COMPACT_ATOMS: atom_id res chain seq x y z
N MET A 1 -1.12 65.27 32.31
CA MET A 1 -1.63 63.90 32.32
C MET A 1 -2.77 63.88 33.35
N SER A 2 -3.99 63.70 32.91
CA SER A 2 -5.16 63.63 33.80
C SER A 2 -5.16 62.26 34.48
N LYS A 3 -5.34 62.21 35.80
CA LYS A 3 -5.42 60.95 36.56
C LYS A 3 -6.83 60.77 37.04
N ILE A 4 -7.36 59.57 36.86
CA ILE A 4 -8.72 59.20 37.30
C ILE A 4 -8.59 58.23 38.48
N ARG A 5 -9.46 58.37 39.51
CA ARG A 5 -9.45 57.46 40.66
C ARG A 5 -10.18 56.17 40.34
N VAL A 6 -9.70 55.04 40.87
CA VAL A 6 -10.24 53.70 40.60
C VAL A 6 -11.74 53.62 40.90
N TYR A 7 -12.24 54.22 41.99
CA TYR A 7 -13.67 54.21 42.35
C TYR A 7 -14.53 55.03 41.38
N GLU A 8 -13.97 56.08 40.75
CA GLU A 8 -14.68 56.90 39.75
C GLU A 8 -14.80 56.11 38.44
N LEU A 9 -13.77 55.39 38.08
CA LEU A 9 -13.76 54.51 36.90
C LEU A 9 -14.71 53.32 37.09
N ALA A 10 -14.75 52.72 38.29
CA ALA A 10 -15.67 51.64 38.62
C ALA A 10 -17.12 52.10 38.47
N LYS A 11 -17.42 53.34 38.88
CA LYS A 11 -18.75 53.92 38.75
C LYS A 11 -19.12 54.27 37.30
N MET A 12 -18.13 54.69 36.48
CA MET A 12 -18.34 54.96 35.05
C MET A 12 -18.58 53.70 34.26
N LEU A 13 -17.93 52.59 34.62
CA LEU A 13 -18.04 51.31 33.94
C LEU A 13 -19.16 50.42 34.51
N GLU A 14 -19.88 50.89 35.55
CA GLU A 14 -20.94 50.13 36.26
C GLU A 14 -20.45 48.74 36.73
N VAL A 15 -19.23 48.66 37.26
CA VAL A 15 -18.60 47.44 37.78
C VAL A 15 -18.31 47.62 39.26
N SER A 16 -18.31 46.55 40.04
CA SER A 16 -17.96 46.63 41.44
C SER A 16 -16.49 47.00 41.65
N ASN A 17 -16.19 47.78 42.70
CA ASN A 17 -14.80 48.16 43.03
C ASN A 17 -13.89 46.94 43.21
N LYS A 18 -14.46 45.80 43.61
CA LYS A 18 -13.74 44.55 43.81
C LYS A 18 -13.33 43.92 42.46
N GLU A 19 -14.26 43.87 41.53
CA GLU A 19 -14.01 43.35 40.16
C GLU A 19 -12.99 44.22 39.40
N LEU A 20 -13.08 45.54 39.53
CA LEU A 20 -12.13 46.43 38.89
C LEU A 20 -10.72 46.29 39.48
N MET A 21 -10.61 46.07 40.79
CA MET A 21 -9.33 45.78 41.44
C MET A 21 -8.72 44.45 41.00
N GLU A 22 -9.51 43.42 40.77
CA GLU A 22 -9.08 42.14 40.25
C GLU A 22 -8.56 42.26 38.80
N ILE A 23 -9.24 43.03 37.98
CA ILE A 23 -8.79 43.30 36.58
C ILE A 23 -7.48 44.10 36.56
N LEU A 24 -7.34 45.08 37.46
CA LEU A 24 -6.09 45.88 37.61
C LEU A 24 -4.91 45.02 38.07
N GLN A 25 -5.16 44.06 38.98
CA GLN A 25 -4.14 43.10 39.40
C GLN A 25 -3.72 42.14 38.26
N ALA A 26 -4.71 41.69 37.45
CA ALA A 26 -4.42 40.84 36.28
C ALA A 26 -3.61 41.57 35.19
N LEU A 27 -3.74 42.89 35.09
CA LEU A 27 -2.98 43.73 34.17
C LEU A 27 -1.66 44.23 34.77
N ALA A 28 -1.22 43.69 35.93
CA ALA A 28 0.03 44.00 36.62
C ALA A 28 0.20 45.53 36.95
N VAL A 29 -0.91 46.25 37.18
CA VAL A 29 -0.89 47.64 37.59
C VAL A 29 -0.87 47.68 39.11
N ASP A 30 0.18 48.26 39.70
CA ASP A 30 0.38 48.30 41.16
C ASP A 30 -0.56 49.34 41.83
N VAL A 31 -1.76 48.83 42.18
CA VAL A 31 -2.80 49.66 42.84
C VAL A 31 -3.18 49.03 44.18
N LYS A 32 -2.86 49.73 45.28
CA LYS A 32 -3.06 49.17 46.63
C LYS A 32 -4.47 49.36 47.20
N THR A 33 -5.24 50.36 46.75
CA THR A 33 -6.59 50.63 47.24
C THR A 33 -7.47 51.27 46.15
N HIS A 34 -8.79 51.16 46.31
CA HIS A 34 -9.78 51.76 45.41
C HIS A 34 -9.71 53.34 45.37
N MET A 35 -8.96 53.95 46.26
CA MET A 35 -8.67 55.41 46.28
C MET A 35 -7.46 55.81 45.47
N SER A 36 -6.71 54.85 44.95
CA SER A 36 -5.51 55.11 44.10
C SER A 36 -5.92 55.72 42.77
N SER A 37 -5.06 56.53 42.19
CA SER A 37 -5.29 57.13 40.86
C SER A 37 -4.46 56.42 39.79
N ILE A 38 -5.08 56.19 38.65
CA ILE A 38 -4.50 55.55 37.46
C ILE A 38 -4.45 56.53 36.30
N ASP A 39 -3.50 56.32 35.39
CA ASP A 39 -3.35 57.17 34.21
C ASP A 39 -4.47 56.88 33.18
N THR A 40 -4.83 57.90 32.40
CA THR A 40 -5.96 57.86 31.45
C THR A 40 -5.80 56.74 30.40
N ASP A 41 -4.56 56.43 30.01
CA ASP A 41 -4.25 55.38 29.04
C ASP A 41 -4.60 53.97 29.58
N VAL A 42 -4.35 53.73 30.87
CA VAL A 42 -4.73 52.51 31.58
C VAL A 42 -6.26 52.42 31.77
N ALA A 43 -6.90 53.56 31.96
CA ALA A 43 -8.38 53.61 32.07
C ALA A 43 -9.08 53.25 30.76
N GLN A 44 -8.54 53.60 29.60
CA GLN A 44 -9.07 53.20 28.29
C GLN A 44 -8.93 51.67 28.03
N ILE A 45 -7.80 51.09 28.39
CA ILE A 45 -7.60 49.61 28.26
C ILE A 45 -8.57 48.84 29.15
N LEU A 46 -8.85 49.37 30.36
CA LEU A 46 -9.84 48.78 31.27
C LEU A 46 -11.26 48.87 30.73
N GLU A 47 -11.63 49.99 30.10
CA GLU A 47 -12.92 50.16 29.46
C GLU A 47 -13.15 49.13 28.33
N GLU A 48 -12.13 48.90 27.51
CA GLU A 48 -12.17 47.94 26.42
C GLU A 48 -12.29 46.51 26.96
N THR A 49 -11.52 46.15 27.98
CA THR A 49 -11.51 44.80 28.59
C THR A 49 -12.86 44.48 29.28
N VAL A 50 -13.48 45.44 29.95
CA VAL A 50 -14.80 45.28 30.58
C VAL A 50 -15.91 45.17 29.52
N ARG A 51 -15.79 45.90 28.41
CA ARG A 51 -16.72 45.83 27.28
C ARG A 51 -16.67 44.50 26.54
N GLU A 52 -15.48 43.91 26.39
CA GLU A 52 -15.31 42.59 25.80
C GLU A 52 -15.85 41.45 26.69
N ARG A 53 -15.69 41.56 28.02
CA ARG A 53 -16.30 40.61 28.96
C ARG A 53 -17.83 40.65 28.90
N ARG A 54 -18.45 41.84 28.88
CA ARG A 54 -19.91 41.98 28.74
C ARG A 54 -20.47 41.46 27.42
N LYS A 55 -19.70 41.52 26.32
CA LYS A 55 -20.06 40.89 25.03
C LYS A 55 -20.03 39.36 25.10
N LYS A 56 -19.08 38.77 25.83
CA LYS A 56 -19.02 37.31 26.03
C LYS A 56 -20.14 36.80 26.95
N ASP A 57 -20.58 37.58 27.90
CA ASP A 57 -21.67 37.20 28.83
C ASP A 57 -23.06 37.34 28.20
N SER A 58 -23.24 38.15 27.14
CA SER A 58 -24.52 38.31 26.45
C SER A 58 -24.83 37.21 25.42
N ASP A 59 -23.85 36.44 24.97
CA ASP A 59 -24.01 35.31 24.03
C ASP A 59 -24.18 33.95 24.73
N ALA A 60 -24.14 33.89 26.04
CA ALA A 60 -24.28 32.65 26.82
C ALA A 60 -25.53 32.67 27.68
N GLY A 61 -26.70 32.63 27.06
CA GLY A 61 -27.98 32.37 27.71
C GLY A 61 -28.44 30.95 27.39
N THR A 62 -28.13 29.99 28.23
CA THR A 62 -29.00 28.93 28.79
C THR A 62 -28.17 27.78 29.36
N GLU A 63 -28.55 27.41 30.61
CA GLU A 63 -28.20 26.19 31.36
C GLU A 63 -26.86 26.15 32.11
N ARG A 64 -26.99 26.35 33.43
CA ARG A 64 -25.96 26.02 34.44
C ARG A 64 -25.90 24.51 34.69
N PRO A 65 -24.71 23.97 34.85
CA PRO A 65 -24.41 23.24 36.09
C PRO A 65 -23.19 23.80 36.85
N ALA A 66 -23.11 23.38 38.10
CA ALA A 66 -22.29 23.82 39.19
C ALA A 66 -20.80 24.02 38.90
N ILE A 67 -20.25 25.06 39.53
CA ILE A 67 -18.85 25.46 39.51
C ILE A 67 -18.04 24.50 40.38
N GLU A 68 -17.16 23.71 39.74
CA GLU A 68 -15.96 23.16 40.37
C GLU A 68 -14.78 24.07 40.03
N GLU A 69 -13.94 24.34 41.04
CA GLU A 69 -12.75 25.18 40.96
C GLU A 69 -11.78 24.62 39.89
N GLU A 70 -11.60 25.33 38.77
CA GLU A 70 -10.51 25.03 37.83
C GLU A 70 -9.21 25.55 38.44
N ALA A 71 -8.48 24.61 39.06
CA ALA A 71 -7.04 24.73 39.30
C ALA A 71 -6.27 24.79 37.96
N PHE A 72 -5.28 25.64 37.89
CA PHE A 72 -4.30 25.72 36.78
C PHE A 72 -3.91 24.32 36.33
N LEU A 73 -4.37 23.88 35.16
CA LEU A 73 -4.00 22.55 34.60
C LEU A 73 -2.56 22.62 34.16
N PRO A 74 -1.65 21.80 34.70
CA PRO A 74 -0.29 21.67 34.19
C PRO A 74 -0.34 21.12 32.76
N GLU A 75 0.63 21.49 31.94
CA GLU A 75 0.80 21.05 30.55
C GLU A 75 0.64 19.53 30.45
N THR A 76 -0.42 19.06 29.79
CA THR A 76 -0.72 17.62 29.69
C THR A 76 0.12 17.03 28.55
N VAL A 77 1.01 16.11 28.88
CA VAL A 77 1.83 15.39 27.89
C VAL A 77 1.20 14.03 27.62
N GLU A 78 0.82 13.77 26.38
CA GLU A 78 0.27 12.49 25.95
C GLU A 78 1.39 11.46 25.72
N ILE A 79 1.29 10.30 26.37
CA ILE A 79 2.28 9.22 26.31
C ILE A 79 1.62 7.93 25.80
N PRO A 80 2.16 7.28 24.74
CA PRO A 80 1.62 6.02 24.24
C PRO A 80 1.76 4.89 25.27
N ALA A 81 0.78 4.00 25.33
CA ALA A 81 0.82 2.83 26.19
C ALA A 81 1.98 1.89 25.79
N GLY A 82 2.58 1.24 26.77
CA GLY A 82 3.69 0.29 26.54
C GLY A 82 5.09 0.90 26.42
N ILE A 83 5.22 2.21 26.57
CA ILE A 83 6.49 2.94 26.56
C ILE A 83 7.35 2.60 27.80
N THR A 84 8.67 2.63 27.64
CA THR A 84 9.63 2.37 28.74
C THR A 84 9.92 3.64 29.56
N ILE A 85 10.37 3.47 30.81
CA ILE A 85 10.76 4.57 31.70
C ILE A 85 11.83 5.47 31.04
N ARG A 86 12.74 4.90 30.26
CA ARG A 86 13.78 5.61 29.53
C ARG A 86 13.21 6.57 28.48
N GLU A 87 12.27 6.09 27.68
CA GLU A 87 11.65 6.87 26.60
C GLU A 87 10.75 7.99 27.15
N VAL A 88 10.11 7.77 28.31
CA VAL A 88 9.34 8.83 28.97
C VAL A 88 10.27 9.88 29.55
N ALA A 89 11.38 9.51 30.16
CA ALA A 89 12.38 10.46 30.65
C ALA A 89 12.91 11.34 29.50
N GLU A 90 13.22 10.75 28.34
CA GLU A 90 13.66 11.50 27.15
C GLU A 90 12.60 12.51 26.65
N ARG A 91 11.31 12.09 26.59
CA ARG A 91 10.21 12.99 26.17
C ARG A 91 9.93 14.13 27.15
N LEU A 92 10.14 13.90 28.43
CA LEU A 92 9.98 14.92 29.46
C LEU A 92 11.22 15.81 29.61
N GLY A 93 12.32 15.52 28.90
CA GLY A 93 13.60 16.22 29.01
C GLY A 93 14.32 15.98 30.35
N LEU A 94 13.99 14.86 31.04
CA LEU A 94 14.56 14.48 32.32
C LEU A 94 15.68 13.44 32.12
N GLY A 95 16.70 13.49 32.97
CA GLY A 95 17.76 12.48 32.97
C GLY A 95 17.22 11.11 33.40
N THR A 96 17.40 10.06 32.59
CA THR A 96 16.92 8.69 32.91
C THR A 96 17.39 8.21 34.28
N ALA A 97 18.62 8.58 34.66
CA ALA A 97 19.19 8.25 35.98
C ALA A 97 18.48 8.97 37.14
N GLU A 98 17.98 10.17 36.91
CA GLU A 98 17.22 10.98 37.87
C GLU A 98 15.85 10.37 38.14
N VAL A 99 15.13 9.99 37.08
CA VAL A 99 13.81 9.36 37.17
C VAL A 99 13.91 8.01 37.88
N VAL A 100 14.89 7.18 37.54
CA VAL A 100 15.10 5.87 38.21
C VAL A 100 15.48 6.08 39.69
N LYS A 101 16.34 7.04 39.99
CA LYS A 101 16.71 7.35 41.38
C LYS A 101 15.51 7.82 42.20
N TYR A 102 14.65 8.64 41.64
CA TYR A 102 13.42 9.08 42.31
C TYR A 102 12.44 7.91 42.54
N LEU A 103 12.25 7.03 41.54
CA LEU A 103 11.42 5.84 41.70
C LEU A 103 11.91 4.91 42.78
N VAL A 104 13.24 4.71 42.91
CA VAL A 104 13.85 3.91 43.97
C VAL A 104 13.67 4.56 45.35
N THR A 105 13.80 5.89 45.47
CA THR A 105 13.57 6.61 46.73
C THR A 105 12.12 6.61 47.18
N THR A 106 11.17 6.50 46.23
CA THR A 106 9.72 6.38 46.52
C THR A 106 9.25 4.93 46.73
N GLY A 107 10.19 3.95 46.78
CA GLY A 107 9.91 2.54 47.09
C GLY A 107 9.61 1.64 45.89
N LEU A 108 9.75 2.15 44.63
CA LEU A 108 9.52 1.39 43.41
C LEU A 108 10.87 1.00 42.78
N MET A 109 11.31 -0.26 42.97
CA MET A 109 12.51 -0.79 42.30
C MET A 109 12.19 -1.27 40.89
N VAL A 110 12.25 -0.39 39.92
CA VAL A 110 11.93 -0.68 38.52
C VAL A 110 13.13 -0.34 37.62
N PRO A 111 13.60 -1.27 36.77
CA PRO A 111 14.70 -0.98 35.84
C PRO A 111 14.26 0.00 34.73
N ALA A 112 15.19 0.79 34.21
CA ALA A 112 14.92 1.82 33.17
C ALA A 112 14.27 1.26 31.87
N THR A 113 14.40 -0.02 31.63
CA THR A 113 13.81 -0.75 30.48
C THR A 113 12.41 -1.31 30.76
N ALA A 114 11.90 -1.16 31.99
CA ALA A 114 10.56 -1.63 32.31
C ALA A 114 9.49 -0.73 31.68
N ARG A 115 8.37 -1.34 31.33
CA ARG A 115 7.17 -0.62 30.84
C ARG A 115 6.51 0.10 32.02
N ILE A 116 5.95 1.26 31.74
CA ILE A 116 5.29 2.07 32.76
C ILE A 116 3.93 1.47 33.08
N ASP A 117 3.68 1.27 34.37
CA ASP A 117 2.38 0.96 34.94
C ASP A 117 1.75 2.20 35.61
N GLY A 118 0.49 2.11 36.02
CA GLY A 118 -0.23 3.24 36.63
C GLY A 118 0.42 3.79 37.91
N ALA A 119 1.12 2.94 38.67
CA ALA A 119 1.79 3.35 39.90
C ALA A 119 3.11 4.11 39.62
N THR A 120 3.86 3.68 38.62
CA THR A 120 5.07 4.38 38.13
C THR A 120 4.72 5.69 37.45
N LEU A 121 3.60 5.74 36.70
CA LEU A 121 3.15 6.96 36.02
C LEU A 121 2.87 8.08 37.03
N SER A 122 2.08 7.80 38.07
CA SER A 122 1.73 8.80 39.10
C SER A 122 2.95 9.41 39.78
N LYS A 123 4.01 8.61 39.96
CA LYS A 123 5.27 9.08 40.56
C LYS A 123 6.12 9.91 39.61
N ILE A 124 6.08 9.60 38.33
CA ILE A 124 6.77 10.38 37.31
C ILE A 124 6.04 11.73 37.08
N GLU A 125 4.70 11.75 37.18
CA GLU A 125 3.90 12.99 37.19
C GLU A 125 4.29 13.91 38.35
N GLU A 126 4.47 13.34 39.55
CA GLU A 126 4.86 14.07 40.75
C GLU A 126 6.26 14.68 40.60
N LEU A 127 7.19 13.95 39.94
CA LEU A 127 8.54 14.43 39.65
C LEU A 127 8.55 15.50 38.56
N ALA A 128 7.80 15.29 37.49
CA ALA A 128 7.80 16.17 36.30
C ALA A 128 6.95 17.44 36.49
N GLY A 129 6.03 17.47 37.46
CA GLY A 129 5.08 18.56 37.65
C GLY A 129 4.10 18.75 36.49
N LYS A 130 3.92 17.73 35.65
CA LYS A 130 3.07 17.72 34.47
C LYS A 130 2.12 16.54 34.54
N HIS A 131 0.87 16.73 34.08
CA HIS A 131 -0.06 15.61 33.94
C HIS A 131 0.30 14.75 32.73
N LEU A 132 0.50 13.46 32.97
CA LEU A 132 0.84 12.48 31.95
C LEU A 132 -0.43 11.66 31.63
N LYS A 133 -0.99 11.85 30.46
CA LYS A 133 -2.11 11.06 29.98
C LYS A 133 -1.55 9.88 29.17
N LEU A 134 -1.60 8.67 29.74
CA LEU A 134 -1.44 7.47 28.93
C LEU A 134 -2.52 7.51 27.85
N LEU A 135 -2.10 7.68 26.60
CA LEU A 135 -2.89 7.19 25.50
C LEU A 135 -2.95 5.68 25.74
N GLN A 136 -4.05 5.19 26.29
CA GLN A 136 -4.36 3.77 26.20
C GLN A 136 -4.11 3.45 24.73
N GLU A 137 -3.32 2.40 24.42
CA GLU A 137 -3.42 1.75 23.11
C GLU A 137 -4.90 1.74 22.82
N ALA A 138 -5.29 2.44 21.74
CA ALA A 138 -6.70 2.54 21.37
C ALA A 138 -7.21 1.13 21.54
N GLU A 139 -8.08 0.89 22.52
CA GLU A 139 -8.58 -0.46 22.85
C GLU A 139 -8.80 -1.08 21.50
N PRO A 140 -8.16 -2.22 21.14
CA PRO A 140 -8.10 -2.74 19.79
C PRO A 140 -9.51 -2.61 19.29
N LEU A 141 -9.73 -1.60 18.41
CA LEU A 141 -10.96 -0.94 17.97
C LEU A 141 -12.10 -1.82 18.39
N GLN A 142 -12.93 -1.46 19.38
CA GLN A 142 -13.95 -2.33 19.99
C GLN A 142 -14.35 -3.29 18.94
N GLU A 143 -13.91 -4.52 19.02
CA GLU A 143 -13.87 -5.49 17.92
C GLU A 143 -15.13 -5.24 17.12
N VAL A 144 -14.99 -4.58 15.95
CA VAL A 144 -16.11 -4.34 15.03
C VAL A 144 -16.78 -5.68 15.04
N PRO A 145 -18.03 -5.85 15.52
CA PRO A 145 -18.51 -7.11 16.06
C PRO A 145 -18.12 -8.24 15.11
N THR A 146 -16.88 -8.67 15.30
CA THR A 146 -16.27 -9.77 14.59
C THR A 146 -17.22 -10.87 14.92
N ILE A 147 -17.61 -11.60 13.91
CA ILE A 147 -18.53 -12.73 14.02
C ILE A 147 -18.01 -13.58 15.18
N ARG A 148 -18.39 -13.22 16.42
CA ARG A 148 -17.96 -13.93 17.63
C ARG A 148 -18.43 -15.34 17.45
N LYS A 149 -17.49 -16.29 17.40
CA LYS A 149 -17.83 -17.69 17.56
C LYS A 149 -18.67 -17.79 18.81
N LYS A 150 -20.00 -17.93 18.69
CA LYS A 150 -20.81 -18.47 19.76
C LYS A 150 -20.15 -19.81 20.06
N LYS A 151 -19.48 -19.94 21.21
CA LYS A 151 -19.08 -21.25 21.72
C LYS A 151 -20.36 -22.06 21.84
N ALA A 152 -20.65 -22.85 20.81
CA ALA A 152 -21.71 -23.84 20.87
C ALA A 152 -21.30 -24.91 21.88
N PRO A 153 -22.26 -25.49 22.62
CA PRO A 153 -21.97 -26.59 23.50
C PRO A 153 -21.43 -27.76 22.68
N LEU A 154 -20.34 -28.28 23.15
CA LEU A 154 -19.43 -29.24 22.58
C LEU A 154 -20.02 -30.61 22.34
N GLU A 155 -19.49 -31.30 21.32
CA GLU A 155 -19.16 -32.72 21.23
C GLU A 155 -20.23 -33.73 20.74
N SER A 156 -21.48 -33.40 20.58
CA SER A 156 -22.41 -34.34 19.91
C SER A 156 -22.63 -33.94 18.46
N GLY A 157 -22.04 -34.70 17.52
CA GLY A 157 -22.29 -34.53 16.08
C GLY A 157 -21.09 -34.06 15.25
N MET A 158 -19.89 -34.05 15.80
CA MET A 158 -18.68 -33.81 15.02
C MET A 158 -18.36 -35.02 14.14
N VAL A 159 -18.10 -34.74 12.86
CA VAL A 159 -17.73 -35.71 11.82
C VAL A 159 -16.40 -35.22 11.22
N ASP A 160 -15.58 -36.17 10.80
CA ASP A 160 -14.37 -35.85 10.06
C ASP A 160 -14.73 -35.16 8.75
N ARG A 161 -14.05 -34.04 8.44
CA ARG A 161 -14.28 -33.30 7.21
C ARG A 161 -13.13 -33.46 6.23
N PRO A 162 -13.38 -33.39 4.92
CA PRO A 162 -12.31 -33.37 3.93
C PRO A 162 -11.29 -32.26 4.19
N PRO A 163 -9.98 -32.50 3.97
CA PRO A 163 -8.96 -31.45 4.05
C PRO A 163 -9.12 -30.45 2.91
N ILE A 164 -8.88 -29.18 3.21
CA ILE A 164 -8.76 -28.10 2.25
C ILE A 164 -7.27 -27.85 2.05
N VAL A 165 -6.77 -28.01 0.83
CA VAL A 165 -5.36 -28.00 0.50
C VAL A 165 -5.07 -26.90 -0.49
N THR A 166 -4.11 -26.03 -0.20
CA THR A 166 -3.65 -25.03 -1.18
C THR A 166 -2.36 -25.49 -1.85
N VAL A 167 -2.21 -25.15 -3.16
CA VAL A 167 -1.00 -25.44 -3.93
C VAL A 167 -0.28 -24.13 -4.21
N MET A 168 0.96 -24.01 -3.74
CA MET A 168 1.77 -22.80 -3.81
C MET A 168 3.16 -23.09 -4.40
N GLY A 169 3.87 -22.04 -4.80
CA GLY A 169 5.22 -22.13 -5.33
C GLY A 169 5.43 -21.14 -6.48
N HIS A 170 6.62 -21.19 -7.06
CA HIS A 170 7.03 -20.29 -8.14
C HIS A 170 6.23 -20.52 -9.45
N VAL A 171 6.19 -19.50 -10.32
CA VAL A 171 5.71 -19.65 -11.71
C VAL A 171 6.53 -20.75 -12.39
N ASP A 172 5.94 -21.48 -13.31
CA ASP A 172 6.57 -22.57 -14.10
C ASP A 172 7.08 -23.79 -13.30
N HIS A 173 6.88 -23.85 -11.97
CA HIS A 173 7.18 -25.07 -11.19
C HIS A 173 6.16 -26.19 -11.39
N GLY A 174 5.10 -25.95 -12.19
CA GLY A 174 4.13 -26.98 -12.59
C GLY A 174 2.98 -27.19 -11.61
N LYS A 175 2.59 -26.16 -10.84
CA LYS A 175 1.42 -26.21 -9.93
C LYS A 175 0.13 -26.60 -10.63
N THR A 176 -0.23 -25.84 -11.69
CA THR A 176 -1.44 -26.08 -12.47
C THR A 176 -1.41 -27.42 -13.17
N THR A 177 -0.25 -27.81 -13.72
CA THR A 177 -0.05 -29.14 -14.33
C THR A 177 -0.24 -30.26 -13.32
N LEU A 178 0.26 -30.10 -12.08
CA LEU A 178 0.07 -31.05 -10.99
C LEU A 178 -1.41 -31.20 -10.64
N LEU A 179 -2.12 -30.08 -10.51
CA LEU A 179 -3.56 -30.09 -10.24
C LEU A 179 -4.36 -30.66 -11.41
N ASP A 180 -3.99 -30.36 -12.66
CA ASP A 180 -4.64 -30.92 -13.86
C ASP A 180 -4.50 -32.43 -13.90
N TYR A 181 -3.32 -32.96 -13.56
CA TYR A 181 -3.14 -34.40 -13.44
C TYR A 181 -4.07 -35.02 -12.38
N ILE A 182 -4.16 -34.41 -11.20
CA ILE A 182 -5.01 -34.88 -10.10
C ILE A 182 -6.49 -34.82 -10.48
N ARG A 183 -6.93 -33.74 -11.11
CA ARG A 183 -8.33 -33.50 -11.56
C ARG A 183 -8.69 -34.26 -12.83
N LYS A 184 -7.71 -34.75 -13.57
CA LYS A 184 -7.86 -35.27 -14.94
C LYS A 184 -8.47 -34.25 -15.90
N THR A 185 -7.99 -33.02 -15.81
CA THR A 185 -8.41 -31.86 -16.59
C THR A 185 -7.25 -31.29 -17.38
N ALA A 186 -7.51 -30.29 -18.22
CA ALA A 186 -6.50 -29.55 -18.97
C ALA A 186 -6.82 -28.05 -18.85
N VAL A 187 -6.76 -27.52 -17.65
CA VAL A 187 -7.04 -26.10 -17.36
C VAL A 187 -5.87 -25.24 -17.80
N ALA A 188 -4.63 -25.68 -17.57
CA ALA A 188 -3.42 -24.97 -17.97
C ALA A 188 -3.39 -24.62 -19.47
N ASP A 189 -3.89 -25.51 -20.33
CA ASP A 189 -3.92 -25.29 -21.79
C ASP A 189 -4.97 -24.25 -22.22
N LYS A 190 -5.94 -23.95 -21.36
CA LYS A 190 -7.04 -23.01 -21.65
C LYS A 190 -6.83 -21.62 -21.07
N GLU A 191 -5.95 -21.48 -20.08
CA GLU A 191 -5.65 -20.21 -19.46
C GLU A 191 -4.77 -19.34 -20.36
N ALA A 192 -5.07 -18.03 -20.40
CA ALA A 192 -4.31 -17.08 -21.17
C ALA A 192 -2.84 -17.00 -20.66
N GLY A 193 -1.88 -17.21 -21.55
CA GLY A 193 -0.47 -17.23 -21.18
C GLY A 193 0.00 -18.50 -20.46
N GLY A 194 -0.87 -19.52 -20.27
CA GLY A 194 -0.52 -20.76 -19.59
C GLY A 194 -0.27 -20.60 -18.08
N ILE A 195 -0.74 -19.51 -17.49
CA ILE A 195 -0.56 -19.18 -16.07
C ILE A 195 -1.91 -19.03 -15.36
N THR A 196 -2.01 -19.59 -14.16
CA THR A 196 -3.20 -19.42 -13.31
C THR A 196 -3.25 -17.99 -12.79
N GLN A 197 -4.39 -17.31 -13.00
CA GLN A 197 -4.62 -15.93 -12.61
C GLN A 197 -5.83 -15.75 -11.67
N HIS A 198 -6.60 -16.80 -11.44
CA HIS A 198 -7.75 -16.84 -10.52
C HIS A 198 -7.55 -17.91 -9.46
N ILE A 199 -8.22 -17.75 -8.30
CA ILE A 199 -8.26 -18.84 -7.32
C ILE A 199 -9.34 -19.84 -7.75
N GLY A 200 -8.91 -21.02 -8.16
CA GLY A 200 -9.80 -22.14 -8.46
C GLY A 200 -10.00 -23.07 -7.26
N ALA A 201 -11.22 -23.48 -6.99
CA ALA A 201 -11.50 -24.51 -6.00
C ALA A 201 -12.06 -25.77 -6.68
N SER A 202 -11.58 -26.95 -6.31
CA SER A 202 -12.03 -28.21 -6.89
C SER A 202 -12.02 -29.34 -5.88
N VAL A 203 -12.91 -30.30 -6.06
CA VAL A 203 -13.03 -31.49 -5.22
C VAL A 203 -12.49 -32.69 -5.98
N VAL A 204 -11.61 -33.44 -5.34
CA VAL A 204 -11.07 -34.70 -5.87
C VAL A 204 -11.40 -35.82 -4.90
N GLU A 205 -11.84 -36.94 -5.43
CA GLU A 205 -12.16 -38.15 -4.65
C GLU A 205 -11.09 -39.22 -4.88
N ARG A 206 -10.48 -39.69 -3.79
CA ARG A 206 -9.52 -40.78 -3.81
C ARG A 206 -9.90 -41.81 -2.75
N GLU A 207 -10.08 -43.07 -3.15
CA GLU A 207 -10.42 -44.19 -2.24
C GLU A 207 -11.63 -43.91 -1.32
N GLY A 208 -12.62 -43.18 -1.84
CA GLY A 208 -13.81 -42.80 -1.08
C GLY A 208 -13.60 -41.61 -0.11
N LYS A 209 -12.38 -41.06 0.00
CA LYS A 209 -12.08 -39.84 0.74
C LYS A 209 -12.00 -38.63 -0.22
N LYS A 210 -12.59 -37.51 0.19
CA LYS A 210 -12.56 -36.26 -0.58
C LYS A 210 -11.41 -35.36 -0.14
N ILE A 211 -10.79 -34.69 -1.08
CA ILE A 211 -9.76 -33.66 -0.86
C ILE A 211 -10.19 -32.44 -1.66
N VAL A 212 -10.15 -31.28 -1.04
CA VAL A 212 -10.48 -30.01 -1.71
C VAL A 212 -9.19 -29.26 -2.01
N PHE A 213 -8.94 -28.98 -3.28
CA PHE A 213 -7.79 -28.24 -3.72
C PHE A 213 -8.13 -26.80 -4.04
N LEU A 214 -7.29 -25.87 -3.55
CA LEU A 214 -7.28 -24.47 -3.94
C LEU A 214 -6.05 -24.21 -4.79
N ASP A 215 -6.28 -23.84 -6.05
CA ASP A 215 -5.22 -23.40 -6.95
C ASP A 215 -4.94 -21.92 -6.74
N THR A 216 -3.69 -21.56 -6.46
CA THR A 216 -3.30 -20.16 -6.26
C THR A 216 -2.29 -19.70 -7.31
N PRO A 217 -2.45 -18.46 -7.85
CA PRO A 217 -1.48 -17.91 -8.79
C PRO A 217 -0.06 -17.83 -8.20
N GLY A 218 0.95 -18.19 -9.02
CA GLY A 218 2.35 -18.18 -8.60
C GLY A 218 3.02 -16.80 -8.66
N HIS A 219 2.49 -15.88 -9.46
CA HIS A 219 3.11 -14.60 -9.75
C HIS A 219 3.09 -13.63 -8.55
N GLU A 220 4.13 -12.81 -8.41
CA GLU A 220 4.30 -11.81 -7.35
C GLU A 220 3.10 -10.86 -7.20
N ALA A 221 2.51 -10.42 -8.31
CA ALA A 221 1.32 -9.56 -8.29
C ALA A 221 0.16 -10.13 -7.44
N PHE A 222 0.08 -11.44 -7.28
CA PHE A 222 -0.99 -12.14 -6.57
C PHE A 222 -0.64 -12.54 -5.12
N THR A 223 0.24 -11.79 -4.46
CA THR A 223 0.64 -12.04 -3.05
C THR A 223 -0.56 -12.11 -2.10
N SER A 224 -1.56 -11.23 -2.25
CA SER A 224 -2.78 -11.24 -1.44
C SER A 224 -3.59 -12.53 -1.62
N MET A 225 -3.65 -13.07 -2.84
CA MET A 225 -4.33 -14.33 -3.13
C MET A 225 -3.59 -15.53 -2.49
N ARG A 226 -2.25 -15.55 -2.48
CA ARG A 226 -1.47 -16.59 -1.80
C ARG A 226 -1.66 -16.56 -0.30
N ALA A 227 -1.60 -15.36 0.32
CA ALA A 227 -1.86 -15.19 1.75
C ALA A 227 -3.26 -15.70 2.13
N ARG A 228 -4.26 -15.36 1.35
CA ARG A 228 -5.65 -15.82 1.51
C ARG A 228 -5.76 -17.33 1.35
N GLY A 229 -5.14 -17.90 0.31
CA GLY A 229 -5.08 -19.34 0.11
C GLY A 229 -4.56 -20.06 1.36
N ALA A 230 -3.45 -19.60 1.94
CA ALA A 230 -2.90 -20.18 3.17
C ALA A 230 -3.83 -20.05 4.38
N GLN A 231 -4.50 -18.92 4.56
CA GLN A 231 -5.37 -18.66 5.72
C GLN A 231 -6.68 -19.49 5.71
N VAL A 232 -7.14 -19.89 4.53
CA VAL A 232 -8.41 -20.62 4.35
C VAL A 232 -8.21 -22.12 4.44
N THR A 233 -6.98 -22.61 4.22
CA THR A 233 -6.65 -24.03 4.07
C THR A 233 -6.14 -24.70 5.34
N ASP A 234 -6.17 -26.02 5.35
CA ASP A 234 -5.69 -26.87 6.45
C ASP A 234 -4.26 -27.35 6.19
N ILE A 235 -3.88 -27.52 4.91
CA ILE A 235 -2.57 -28.02 4.48
C ILE A 235 -2.10 -27.17 3.29
N ALA A 236 -0.81 -26.85 3.24
CA ALA A 236 -0.18 -26.19 2.11
C ALA A 236 0.79 -27.13 1.39
N ILE A 237 0.65 -27.27 0.08
CA ILE A 237 1.61 -27.98 -0.77
C ILE A 237 2.53 -26.94 -1.40
N LEU A 238 3.82 -27.02 -1.07
CA LEU A 238 4.86 -26.19 -1.66
C LEU A 238 5.49 -26.93 -2.84
N VAL A 239 5.18 -26.50 -4.07
CA VAL A 239 5.72 -27.10 -5.29
C VAL A 239 7.03 -26.42 -5.66
N CYS A 240 8.09 -27.21 -5.73
CA CYS A 240 9.42 -26.75 -6.15
C CYS A 240 9.93 -27.62 -7.29
N ALA A 241 10.38 -27.02 -8.39
CA ALA A 241 10.91 -27.76 -9.52
C ALA A 241 12.37 -28.24 -9.25
N ALA A 242 12.66 -29.52 -9.53
CA ALA A 242 13.95 -30.13 -9.25
C ALA A 242 15.08 -29.60 -10.15
N ASP A 243 14.76 -29.02 -11.30
CA ASP A 243 15.70 -28.42 -12.26
C ASP A 243 16.08 -26.97 -11.86
N ASP A 244 15.12 -26.18 -11.37
CA ASP A 244 15.30 -24.75 -11.07
C ASP A 244 15.77 -24.52 -9.61
N GLY A 245 15.28 -25.32 -8.67
CA GLY A 245 15.55 -25.16 -7.25
C GLY A 245 14.60 -24.18 -6.54
N VAL A 246 15.03 -23.64 -5.39
CA VAL A 246 14.22 -22.69 -4.60
C VAL A 246 14.35 -21.27 -5.16
N MET A 247 13.23 -20.71 -5.58
CA MET A 247 13.10 -19.38 -6.16
C MET A 247 12.51 -18.38 -5.16
N PRO A 248 12.65 -17.05 -5.34
CA PRO A 248 12.15 -16.05 -4.41
C PRO A 248 10.66 -16.20 -4.08
N GLN A 249 9.82 -16.48 -5.08
CA GLN A 249 8.37 -16.70 -4.87
C GLN A 249 8.08 -18.01 -4.10
N THR A 250 8.99 -18.99 -4.14
CA THR A 250 8.89 -20.21 -3.31
C THR A 250 9.11 -19.86 -1.82
N VAL A 251 10.08 -18.98 -1.54
CA VAL A 251 10.34 -18.48 -0.18
C VAL A 251 9.18 -17.63 0.32
N GLU A 252 8.60 -16.78 -0.53
CA GLU A 252 7.41 -16.00 -0.21
C GLU A 252 6.23 -16.92 0.15
N ALA A 253 5.96 -17.94 -0.70
CA ALA A 253 4.89 -18.92 -0.45
C ALA A 253 5.11 -19.67 0.87
N LEU A 254 6.35 -20.07 1.17
CA LEU A 254 6.74 -20.67 2.44
C LEU A 254 6.43 -19.76 3.62
N ASN A 255 6.77 -18.47 3.52
CA ASN A 255 6.51 -17.50 4.58
C ASN A 255 5.00 -17.30 4.82
N HIS A 256 4.18 -17.28 3.77
CA HIS A 256 2.72 -17.23 3.90
C HIS A 256 2.15 -18.47 4.60
N ALA A 257 2.62 -19.66 4.25
CA ALA A 257 2.20 -20.90 4.90
C ALA A 257 2.61 -20.95 6.38
N LYS A 258 3.84 -20.51 6.70
CA LYS A 258 4.33 -20.39 8.08
C LYS A 258 3.53 -19.36 8.89
N ALA A 259 3.24 -18.19 8.30
CA ALA A 259 2.43 -17.16 8.95
C ALA A 259 1.00 -17.61 9.24
N ALA A 260 0.43 -18.46 8.37
CA ALA A 260 -0.87 -19.07 8.56
C ALA A 260 -0.85 -20.23 9.57
N GLY A 261 0.33 -20.75 9.93
CA GLY A 261 0.47 -21.87 10.86
C GLY A 261 -0.03 -23.21 10.35
N VAL A 262 -0.08 -23.40 9.03
CA VAL A 262 -0.58 -24.64 8.41
C VAL A 262 0.56 -25.62 8.15
N PRO A 263 0.34 -26.95 8.27
CA PRO A 263 1.27 -27.99 7.88
C PRO A 263 1.69 -27.84 6.41
N ILE A 264 2.97 -28.06 6.13
CA ILE A 264 3.53 -27.91 4.79
C ILE A 264 4.01 -29.26 4.27
N ILE A 265 3.58 -29.63 3.07
CA ILE A 265 4.07 -30.77 2.30
C ILE A 265 4.86 -30.21 1.13
N VAL A 266 6.08 -30.65 0.94
CA VAL A 266 6.92 -30.24 -0.20
C VAL A 266 6.79 -31.26 -1.33
N ALA A 267 6.33 -30.78 -2.49
CA ALA A 267 6.29 -31.57 -3.73
C ALA A 267 7.46 -31.14 -4.62
N VAL A 268 8.48 -31.98 -4.70
CA VAL A 268 9.62 -31.76 -5.60
C VAL A 268 9.25 -32.25 -7.00
N ASN A 269 8.88 -31.32 -7.87
CA ASN A 269 8.33 -31.62 -9.20
C ASN A 269 9.39 -31.67 -10.30
N LYS A 270 9.01 -32.17 -11.47
CA LYS A 270 9.85 -32.30 -12.69
C LYS A 270 11.03 -33.26 -12.50
N ILE A 271 10.88 -34.30 -11.69
CA ILE A 271 11.94 -35.33 -11.50
C ILE A 271 12.21 -36.16 -12.76
N ASP A 272 11.35 -36.08 -13.79
CA ASP A 272 11.51 -36.69 -15.09
C ASP A 272 12.59 -36.04 -15.98
N LYS A 273 13.05 -34.83 -15.64
CA LYS A 273 14.07 -34.12 -16.39
C LYS A 273 15.46 -34.65 -16.07
N PRO A 274 16.38 -34.69 -17.08
CA PRO A 274 17.75 -35.18 -16.88
C PRO A 274 18.58 -34.29 -15.93
N ASP A 275 18.24 -33.01 -15.83
CA ASP A 275 18.93 -32.02 -14.98
C ASP A 275 18.30 -31.92 -13.58
N ALA A 276 17.33 -32.76 -13.26
CA ALA A 276 16.65 -32.77 -11.98
C ALA A 276 17.62 -33.10 -10.82
N ARG A 277 17.60 -32.26 -9.78
CA ARG A 277 18.45 -32.42 -8.58
C ARG A 277 17.59 -32.27 -7.31
N PRO A 278 16.82 -33.29 -6.93
CA PRO A 278 15.95 -33.24 -5.76
C PRO A 278 16.70 -32.90 -4.46
N ASP A 279 17.90 -33.46 -4.28
CA ASP A 279 18.71 -33.24 -3.08
C ASP A 279 19.12 -31.77 -2.88
N ARG A 280 19.35 -31.04 -4.00
CA ARG A 280 19.62 -29.60 -3.95
C ARG A 280 18.41 -28.84 -3.41
N VAL A 281 17.20 -29.21 -3.82
CA VAL A 281 15.95 -28.58 -3.35
C VAL A 281 15.76 -28.86 -1.85
N ARG A 282 15.98 -30.12 -1.42
CA ARG A 282 15.91 -30.50 0.00
C ARG A 282 16.88 -29.69 0.85
N GLN A 283 18.12 -29.51 0.39
CA GLN A 283 19.13 -28.74 1.11
C GLN A 283 18.73 -27.25 1.18
N GLN A 284 18.34 -26.64 0.07
CA GLN A 284 17.93 -25.23 0.05
C GLN A 284 16.69 -24.94 0.94
N LEU A 285 15.72 -25.85 0.99
CA LEU A 285 14.56 -25.71 1.86
C LEU A 285 14.89 -25.98 3.32
N SER A 286 15.87 -26.86 3.61
CA SER A 286 16.38 -27.06 4.97
C SER A 286 17.06 -25.80 5.52
N ASP A 287 17.77 -25.05 4.67
CA ASP A 287 18.35 -23.74 5.02
C ASP A 287 17.26 -22.71 5.34
N GLN A 288 16.05 -22.88 4.80
CA GLN A 288 14.86 -22.08 5.11
C GLN A 288 14.05 -22.64 6.30
N GLY A 289 14.53 -23.70 6.98
CA GLY A 289 13.91 -24.31 8.15
C GLY A 289 12.81 -25.31 7.84
N LEU A 290 12.78 -25.92 6.65
CA LEU A 290 11.99 -27.10 6.31
C LEU A 290 12.90 -28.32 6.23
N ILE A 291 13.05 -29.04 7.32
CA ILE A 291 13.95 -30.21 7.40
C ILE A 291 13.16 -31.47 7.02
N PRO A 292 13.63 -32.26 6.03
CA PRO A 292 12.99 -33.52 5.66
C PRO A 292 12.92 -34.51 6.83
N GLU A 293 11.88 -35.33 6.88
CA GLU A 293 11.75 -36.43 7.86
C GLU A 293 12.95 -37.39 7.79
N GLU A 294 13.48 -37.65 6.59
CA GLU A 294 14.67 -38.49 6.37
C GLU A 294 15.93 -37.93 7.08
N TRP A 295 15.99 -36.63 7.31
CA TRP A 295 17.10 -35.95 8.00
C TRP A 295 16.77 -35.62 9.46
N GLY A 296 15.66 -36.19 9.98
CA GLY A 296 15.24 -36.02 11.37
C GLY A 296 14.38 -34.77 11.63
N GLY A 297 13.80 -34.19 10.59
CA GLY A 297 12.83 -33.11 10.66
C GLY A 297 11.38 -33.58 10.75
N ASP A 298 10.46 -32.68 10.53
CA ASP A 298 8.99 -32.87 10.62
C ASP A 298 8.26 -32.58 9.31
N THR A 299 9.00 -32.27 8.23
CA THR A 299 8.40 -31.89 6.95
C THR A 299 8.42 -33.04 5.97
N VAL A 300 7.25 -33.34 5.41
CA VAL A 300 7.08 -34.37 4.39
C VAL A 300 7.55 -33.86 3.02
N PHE A 301 8.46 -34.58 2.39
CA PHE A 301 8.93 -34.33 1.03
C PHE A 301 8.50 -35.48 0.12
N VAL A 302 7.91 -35.15 -1.03
CA VAL A 302 7.48 -36.12 -2.03
C VAL A 302 8.05 -35.73 -3.39
N ASP A 303 8.77 -36.65 -4.01
CA ASP A 303 9.29 -36.49 -5.35
C ASP A 303 8.23 -36.85 -6.39
N VAL A 304 7.88 -35.88 -7.26
CA VAL A 304 6.76 -36.03 -8.20
C VAL A 304 7.16 -35.61 -9.62
N SER A 305 6.44 -36.16 -10.59
CA SER A 305 6.41 -35.61 -11.94
C SER A 305 4.95 -35.45 -12.36
N ALA A 306 4.49 -34.21 -12.40
CA ALA A 306 3.15 -33.86 -12.86
C ALA A 306 2.88 -34.30 -14.31
N LYS A 307 3.94 -34.40 -15.15
CA LYS A 307 3.84 -34.80 -16.54
C LYS A 307 3.67 -36.30 -16.72
N THR A 308 4.41 -37.12 -15.97
CA THR A 308 4.41 -38.60 -16.12
C THR A 308 3.49 -39.27 -15.09
N GLY A 309 3.05 -38.57 -14.04
CA GLY A 309 2.26 -39.09 -12.95
C GLY A 309 3.06 -39.82 -11.86
N LEU A 310 4.39 -39.83 -11.96
CA LEU A 310 5.24 -40.47 -10.96
C LEU A 310 5.11 -39.77 -9.61
N GLY A 311 4.97 -40.52 -8.52
CA GLY A 311 4.86 -40.01 -7.14
C GLY A 311 3.54 -39.33 -6.79
N MET A 312 2.58 -39.22 -7.73
CA MET A 312 1.31 -38.51 -7.49
C MET A 312 0.40 -39.24 -6.50
N ASP A 313 0.37 -40.57 -6.56
CA ASP A 313 -0.39 -41.39 -5.61
C ASP A 313 0.17 -41.23 -4.19
N GLN A 314 1.50 -41.25 -4.06
CA GLN A 314 2.18 -41.04 -2.78
C GLN A 314 1.88 -39.64 -2.21
N LEU A 315 1.86 -38.60 -3.08
CA LEU A 315 1.51 -37.23 -2.63
C LEU A 315 0.08 -37.19 -2.04
N LEU A 316 -0.89 -37.82 -2.70
CA LEU A 316 -2.27 -37.87 -2.22
C LEU A 316 -2.40 -38.66 -0.91
N GLU A 317 -1.66 -39.76 -0.75
CA GLU A 317 -1.61 -40.53 0.51
C GLU A 317 -1.02 -39.69 1.64
N MET A 318 0.07 -38.96 1.41
CA MET A 318 0.68 -38.08 2.42
C MET A 318 -0.25 -36.94 2.83
N ILE A 319 -1.01 -36.36 1.88
CA ILE A 319 -2.03 -35.34 2.20
C ILE A 319 -3.09 -35.91 3.15
N LEU A 320 -3.60 -37.12 2.87
CA LEU A 320 -4.60 -37.76 3.72
C LEU A 320 -4.03 -38.12 5.11
N LEU A 321 -2.78 -38.55 5.18
CA LEU A 321 -2.09 -38.88 6.43
C LEU A 321 -1.93 -37.62 7.32
N VAL A 322 -1.44 -36.52 6.73
CA VAL A 322 -1.30 -35.24 7.44
C VAL A 322 -2.66 -34.71 7.91
N ALA A 323 -3.71 -34.89 7.08
CA ALA A 323 -5.07 -34.49 7.43
C ALA A 323 -5.64 -35.31 8.62
N GLU A 324 -5.34 -36.61 8.68
CA GLU A 324 -5.72 -37.46 9.82
C GLU A 324 -4.99 -37.03 11.10
N MET A 325 -3.70 -36.70 11.01
CA MET A 325 -2.93 -36.19 12.15
C MET A 325 -3.46 -34.83 12.66
N ALA A 326 -4.00 -34.00 11.75
CA ALA A 326 -4.59 -32.71 12.09
C ALA A 326 -5.99 -32.80 12.72
N GLU A 327 -6.60 -34.01 12.78
CA GLU A 327 -7.94 -34.27 13.35
C GLU A 327 -9.01 -33.26 12.88
N LEU A 328 -9.16 -33.08 11.57
CA LEU A 328 -10.07 -32.09 10.97
C LEU A 328 -11.54 -32.49 11.19
N LYS A 329 -12.22 -31.79 12.10
CA LYS A 329 -13.61 -32.08 12.48
C LYS A 329 -14.53 -30.89 12.19
N ALA A 330 -15.77 -31.17 11.81
CA ALA A 330 -16.84 -30.19 11.63
C ALA A 330 -18.19 -30.77 12.05
N ASN A 331 -19.17 -29.93 12.34
CA ASN A 331 -20.51 -30.34 12.69
C ASN A 331 -21.49 -29.98 11.56
N PRO A 332 -21.89 -30.93 10.69
CA PRO A 332 -22.81 -30.68 9.59
C PRO A 332 -24.22 -30.21 10.00
N ALA A 333 -24.61 -30.45 11.26
CA ALA A 333 -25.93 -30.07 11.75
C ALA A 333 -26.04 -28.59 12.14
N GLN A 334 -24.92 -27.89 12.22
CA GLN A 334 -24.88 -26.44 12.53
C GLN A 334 -25.23 -25.60 11.30
N ASP A 335 -25.45 -24.30 11.56
CA ASP A 335 -25.61 -23.31 10.49
C ASP A 335 -24.31 -23.15 9.71
N GLY A 336 -24.41 -23.00 8.39
CA GLY A 336 -23.27 -22.90 7.50
C GLY A 336 -22.43 -21.66 7.79
N GLU A 337 -21.14 -21.86 8.02
CA GLU A 337 -20.13 -20.81 8.13
C GLU A 337 -18.88 -21.17 7.33
N GLY A 338 -18.15 -20.17 6.84
CA GLY A 338 -16.95 -20.38 6.05
C GLY A 338 -16.38 -19.08 5.51
N VAL A 339 -15.68 -19.17 4.38
CA VAL A 339 -14.91 -18.04 3.81
C VAL A 339 -15.24 -17.86 2.32
N VAL A 340 -15.22 -16.60 1.89
CA VAL A 340 -15.32 -16.21 0.47
C VAL A 340 -13.94 -16.38 -0.18
N VAL A 341 -13.86 -17.22 -1.21
CA VAL A 341 -12.63 -17.45 -1.97
C VAL A 341 -12.47 -16.40 -3.05
N GLU A 342 -13.54 -16.20 -3.85
CA GLU A 342 -13.53 -15.31 -5.00
C GLU A 342 -14.93 -14.73 -5.24
N ALA A 343 -15.03 -13.57 -5.88
CA ALA A 343 -16.29 -12.95 -6.24
C ALA A 343 -16.24 -12.35 -7.64
N LYS A 344 -17.31 -12.57 -8.42
CA LYS A 344 -17.45 -12.10 -9.80
C LYS A 344 -18.85 -11.58 -10.09
N LEU A 345 -18.95 -10.66 -11.06
CA LEU A 345 -20.22 -10.14 -11.53
C LEU A 345 -20.60 -10.80 -12.87
N ASP A 346 -21.60 -11.68 -12.84
CA ASP A 346 -22.12 -12.30 -14.04
C ASP A 346 -23.30 -11.51 -14.62
N LYS A 347 -23.37 -11.37 -15.95
CA LYS A 347 -24.42 -10.58 -16.63
C LYS A 347 -25.82 -11.12 -16.41
N GLY A 348 -25.96 -12.46 -16.30
CA GLY A 348 -27.28 -13.11 -16.20
C GLY A 348 -27.63 -13.47 -14.77
N LYS A 349 -26.63 -13.81 -13.96
CA LYS A 349 -26.78 -14.31 -12.59
C LYS A 349 -26.62 -13.22 -11.53
N GLY A 350 -26.07 -12.05 -11.89
CA GLY A 350 -25.74 -10.97 -10.95
C GLY A 350 -24.46 -11.24 -10.15
N PRO A 351 -24.37 -10.77 -8.88
CA PRO A 351 -23.26 -11.09 -8.00
C PRO A 351 -23.19 -12.60 -7.73
N VAL A 352 -22.00 -13.17 -7.98
CA VAL A 352 -21.68 -14.57 -7.74
C VAL A 352 -20.44 -14.64 -6.87
N ALA A 353 -20.49 -15.40 -5.78
CA ALA A 353 -19.35 -15.63 -4.92
C ALA A 353 -19.03 -17.12 -4.82
N THR A 354 -17.76 -17.47 -4.92
CA THR A 354 -17.25 -18.81 -4.62
C THR A 354 -16.93 -18.88 -3.13
N LEU A 355 -17.65 -19.72 -2.41
CA LEU A 355 -17.52 -19.90 -0.97
C LEU A 355 -16.96 -21.29 -0.66
N ILE A 356 -16.20 -21.40 0.42
CA ILE A 356 -15.87 -22.69 1.05
C ILE A 356 -16.57 -22.75 2.39
N VAL A 357 -17.43 -23.74 2.55
CA VAL A 357 -18.09 -24.03 3.83
C VAL A 357 -17.06 -24.72 4.74
N GLN A 358 -16.70 -24.11 5.86
CA GLN A 358 -15.75 -24.69 6.81
C GLN A 358 -16.46 -25.51 7.90
N ASN A 359 -17.65 -25.07 8.31
CA ASN A 359 -18.46 -25.75 9.31
C ASN A 359 -19.95 -25.59 8.98
N GLY A 360 -20.78 -26.54 9.44
CA GLY A 360 -22.21 -26.50 9.20
C GLY A 360 -22.63 -26.91 7.79
N THR A 361 -23.88 -26.65 7.44
CA THR A 361 -24.42 -26.89 6.11
C THR A 361 -25.13 -25.66 5.59
N LEU A 362 -24.78 -25.25 4.37
CA LEU A 362 -25.43 -24.17 3.64
C LEU A 362 -26.49 -24.75 2.69
N ARG A 363 -27.70 -24.21 2.73
CA ARG A 363 -28.83 -24.66 1.91
C ARG A 363 -29.39 -23.57 1.04
N ARG A 364 -29.99 -23.96 -0.07
CA ARG A 364 -30.78 -23.05 -0.91
C ARG A 364 -31.90 -22.42 -0.08
N GLY A 365 -32.05 -21.10 -0.13
CA GLY A 365 -33.04 -20.33 0.64
C GLY A 365 -32.50 -19.74 1.93
N ASP A 366 -31.32 -20.17 2.42
CA ASP A 366 -30.69 -19.59 3.57
C ASP A 366 -30.29 -18.13 3.31
N ILE A 367 -30.19 -17.35 4.37
CA ILE A 367 -29.71 -15.96 4.32
C ILE A 367 -28.25 -15.99 4.75
N ILE A 368 -27.38 -15.54 3.88
CA ILE A 368 -25.94 -15.41 4.14
C ILE A 368 -25.64 -13.96 4.53
N LEU A 369 -24.87 -13.81 5.59
CA LEU A 369 -24.24 -12.57 6.02
C LEU A 369 -22.73 -12.68 5.84
N CYS A 370 -22.16 -11.89 4.92
CA CYS A 370 -20.73 -11.62 4.81
C CYS A 370 -20.39 -10.34 5.60
N GLU A 371 -19.13 -9.96 5.60
CA GLU A 371 -18.72 -8.73 6.30
C GLU A 371 -19.23 -7.47 5.60
N SER A 372 -19.20 -7.45 4.27
CA SER A 372 -19.58 -6.31 3.43
C SER A 372 -20.97 -6.42 2.81
N THR A 373 -21.54 -7.63 2.72
CA THR A 373 -22.79 -7.87 2.00
C THR A 373 -23.64 -8.98 2.64
N CYS A 374 -24.92 -9.00 2.31
CA CYS A 374 -25.80 -10.12 2.63
C CYS A 374 -26.64 -10.50 1.42
N GLY A 375 -27.36 -11.59 1.54
CA GLY A 375 -28.31 -11.98 0.52
C GLY A 375 -28.93 -13.34 0.78
N ARG A 376 -30.04 -13.61 0.10
CA ARG A 376 -30.70 -14.90 0.15
C ARG A 376 -30.16 -15.82 -0.94
N VAL A 377 -29.65 -16.97 -0.57
CA VAL A 377 -29.16 -18.00 -1.50
C VAL A 377 -30.28 -18.42 -2.47
N ARG A 378 -30.21 -17.94 -3.70
CA ARG A 378 -31.16 -18.35 -4.77
C ARG A 378 -30.77 -19.69 -5.37
N GLY A 379 -29.49 -20.00 -5.39
CA GLY A 379 -28.95 -21.23 -5.92
C GLY A 379 -27.51 -21.46 -5.51
N LEU A 380 -27.15 -22.74 -5.49
CA LEU A 380 -25.80 -23.23 -5.24
C LEU A 380 -25.36 -24.03 -6.46
N LEU A 381 -24.13 -23.81 -6.91
CA LEU A 381 -23.49 -24.60 -7.97
C LEU A 381 -22.22 -25.22 -7.38
N ASP A 382 -21.93 -26.44 -7.74
CA ASP A 382 -20.67 -27.11 -7.39
C ASP A 382 -19.50 -26.65 -8.28
N ASP A 383 -18.30 -27.21 -8.07
CA ASP A 383 -17.09 -26.93 -8.83
C ASP A 383 -17.19 -27.34 -10.32
N GLN A 384 -18.15 -28.15 -10.70
CA GLN A 384 -18.42 -28.56 -12.08
C GLN A 384 -19.55 -27.73 -12.72
N GLY A 385 -20.14 -26.78 -11.97
CA GLY A 385 -21.24 -25.95 -12.42
C GLY A 385 -22.61 -26.60 -12.38
N ALA A 386 -22.76 -27.75 -11.70
CA ALA A 386 -24.04 -28.41 -11.50
C ALA A 386 -24.79 -27.83 -10.29
N TRP A 387 -26.13 -27.81 -10.37
CA TRP A 387 -26.97 -27.30 -9.28
C TRP A 387 -27.02 -28.29 -8.12
N VAL A 388 -26.69 -27.77 -6.92
CA VAL A 388 -26.80 -28.53 -5.66
C VAL A 388 -27.82 -27.89 -4.72
N VAL A 389 -28.45 -28.73 -3.87
CA VAL A 389 -29.45 -28.26 -2.91
C VAL A 389 -28.82 -27.79 -1.61
N GLU A 390 -27.74 -28.45 -1.22
CA GLU A 390 -27.00 -28.17 0.01
C GLU A 390 -25.49 -28.36 -0.18
N ALA A 391 -24.72 -27.67 0.63
CA ALA A 391 -23.26 -27.76 0.70
C ALA A 391 -22.85 -28.00 2.15
N GLY A 392 -22.22 -29.14 2.41
CA GLY A 392 -21.67 -29.49 3.73
C GLY A 392 -20.27 -28.95 3.97
N PRO A 393 -19.64 -29.36 5.08
CA PRO A 393 -18.28 -28.96 5.43
C PRO A 393 -17.26 -29.28 4.33
N SER A 394 -16.25 -28.42 4.19
CA SER A 394 -15.18 -28.48 3.17
C SER A 394 -15.70 -28.59 1.72
N THR A 395 -16.89 -28.07 1.43
CA THR A 395 -17.43 -28.09 0.06
C THR A 395 -17.30 -26.70 -0.56
N PRO A 396 -16.59 -26.55 -1.69
CA PRO A 396 -16.59 -25.32 -2.46
C PRO A 396 -17.90 -25.19 -3.23
N VAL A 397 -18.53 -24.02 -3.20
CA VAL A 397 -19.77 -23.74 -3.93
C VAL A 397 -19.81 -22.33 -4.47
N GLU A 398 -20.32 -22.16 -5.69
CA GLU A 398 -20.71 -20.86 -6.21
C GLU A 398 -22.12 -20.52 -5.71
N VAL A 399 -22.24 -19.37 -5.05
CA VAL A 399 -23.51 -18.89 -4.48
C VAL A 399 -24.07 -17.74 -5.32
N LEU A 400 -25.37 -17.85 -5.60
CA LEU A 400 -26.15 -16.85 -6.31
C LEU A 400 -27.16 -16.20 -5.38
N GLY A 401 -27.35 -14.89 -5.48
CA GLY A 401 -28.41 -14.18 -4.76
C GLY A 401 -27.91 -13.24 -3.67
N LEU A 402 -26.62 -12.90 -3.66
CA LEU A 402 -26.08 -11.82 -2.85
C LEU A 402 -26.53 -10.45 -3.40
N ASP A 403 -26.68 -9.45 -2.52
CA ASP A 403 -27.10 -8.09 -2.89
C ASP A 403 -25.96 -7.33 -3.58
N SER A 404 -24.72 -7.55 -3.16
CA SER A 404 -23.50 -6.99 -3.75
C SER A 404 -22.35 -8.00 -3.72
N LEU A 405 -21.21 -7.66 -4.33
CA LEU A 405 -20.03 -8.52 -4.32
C LEU A 405 -19.37 -8.47 -2.94
N PRO A 406 -19.13 -9.62 -2.29
CA PRO A 406 -18.31 -9.68 -1.09
C PRO A 406 -16.82 -9.54 -1.45
N SER A 407 -16.01 -9.07 -0.49
CA SER A 407 -14.57 -9.08 -0.67
C SER A 407 -14.02 -10.49 -0.45
N PRO A 408 -13.11 -10.96 -1.31
CA PRO A 408 -12.47 -12.24 -1.09
C PRO A 408 -11.71 -12.29 0.24
N GLY A 409 -11.82 -13.40 0.97
CA GLY A 409 -11.27 -13.54 2.32
C GLY A 409 -12.25 -13.21 3.44
N GLU A 410 -13.38 -12.56 3.14
CA GLU A 410 -14.43 -12.32 4.14
C GLU A 410 -15.00 -13.63 4.66
N ARG A 411 -15.34 -13.64 5.94
CA ARG A 411 -16.09 -14.75 6.54
C ARG A 411 -17.57 -14.57 6.28
N PHE A 412 -18.23 -15.67 5.98
CA PHE A 412 -19.69 -15.70 5.92
C PHE A 412 -20.27 -16.58 7.02
N ARG A 413 -21.50 -16.28 7.39
CA ARG A 413 -22.34 -17.11 8.27
C ARG A 413 -23.79 -17.02 7.83
N LYS A 414 -24.57 -18.03 8.20
CA LYS A 414 -26.01 -17.97 8.07
C LYS A 414 -26.61 -16.98 9.08
N ALA A 415 -27.51 -16.12 8.62
CA ALA A 415 -28.29 -15.21 9.44
C ALA A 415 -29.72 -15.74 9.63
N LEU A 416 -30.34 -15.42 10.76
CA LEU A 416 -31.71 -15.81 11.05
C LEU A 416 -32.73 -15.03 10.20
N ASN A 417 -32.47 -13.73 10.03
CA ASN A 417 -33.36 -12.81 9.34
C ASN A 417 -32.59 -11.84 8.43
N GLU A 418 -33.20 -11.45 7.32
CA GLU A 418 -32.63 -10.50 6.37
C GLU A 418 -32.47 -9.08 6.99
N ARG A 419 -33.39 -8.69 7.89
CA ARG A 419 -33.30 -7.40 8.61
C ARG A 419 -32.09 -7.37 9.53
N GLU A 420 -31.90 -8.40 10.34
CA GLU A 420 -30.73 -8.53 11.22
C GLU A 420 -29.41 -8.49 10.42
N ALA A 421 -29.37 -9.13 9.27
CA ALA A 421 -28.22 -9.11 8.40
C ALA A 421 -27.91 -7.70 7.88
N ARG A 422 -28.92 -6.97 7.41
CA ARG A 422 -28.76 -5.59 6.93
C ARG A 422 -28.37 -4.63 8.05
N ASP A 423 -29.03 -4.69 9.21
CA ASP A 423 -28.70 -3.87 10.37
C ASP A 423 -27.23 -4.07 10.81
N CYS A 424 -26.74 -5.31 10.73
CA CYS A 424 -25.35 -5.64 11.03
C CYS A 424 -24.36 -5.00 10.03
N ILE A 425 -24.69 -5.03 8.73
CA ILE A 425 -23.88 -4.41 7.68
C ILE A 425 -23.86 -2.89 7.83
N ASP A 426 -25.04 -2.27 8.04
CA ASP A 426 -25.15 -0.83 8.18
C ASP A 426 -24.38 -0.32 9.41
N SER A 427 -24.44 -1.05 10.52
CA SER A 427 -23.67 -0.73 11.73
C SER A 427 -22.17 -0.80 11.49
N ARG A 428 -21.69 -1.81 10.73
CA ARG A 428 -20.28 -1.93 10.37
C ARG A 428 -19.82 -0.84 9.41
N ALA A 429 -20.63 -0.56 8.38
CA ALA A 429 -20.34 0.51 7.43
C ALA A 429 -20.27 1.87 8.12
N GLN A 430 -21.11 2.10 9.13
CA GLN A 430 -21.07 3.32 9.93
C GLN A 430 -19.80 3.38 10.79
N ALA A 431 -19.43 2.29 11.47
CA ALA A 431 -18.22 2.23 12.28
C ALA A 431 -16.94 2.45 11.44
N LEU A 432 -16.88 1.87 10.23
CA LEU A 432 -15.75 2.10 9.31
C LEU A 432 -15.66 3.56 8.87
N ARG A 433 -16.79 4.19 8.49
CA ARG A 433 -16.82 5.61 8.12
C ARG A 433 -16.41 6.52 9.28
N GLU A 434 -16.78 6.18 10.51
CA GLU A 434 -16.39 6.94 11.71
C GLU A 434 -14.88 6.78 11.98
N ALA A 435 -14.34 5.57 11.82
CA ALA A 435 -12.90 5.31 11.93
C ALA A 435 -12.09 6.07 10.85
N GLU A 436 -12.55 6.05 9.60
CA GLU A 436 -11.91 6.81 8.50
C GLU A 436 -11.96 8.32 8.74
N ARG A 437 -13.07 8.85 9.27
CA ARG A 437 -13.17 10.27 9.63
C ARG A 437 -12.24 10.64 10.79
N GLY A 438 -12.03 9.72 11.73
CA GLY A 438 -11.10 9.91 12.85
C GLY A 438 -9.63 9.94 12.40
N THR A 439 -9.29 9.21 11.35
CA THR A 439 -7.93 9.13 10.78
C THR A 439 -7.67 10.15 9.68
N ALA A 440 -8.72 10.74 9.09
CA ALA A 440 -8.57 11.78 8.08
C ALA A 440 -7.93 13.02 8.72
N ARG A 441 -6.59 13.07 8.71
CA ARG A 441 -5.80 14.23 9.10
C ARG A 441 -6.26 15.40 8.25
N ARG A 442 -6.84 16.43 8.88
CA ARG A 442 -7.18 17.66 8.18
C ARG A 442 -5.88 18.26 7.67
N LEU A 443 -5.67 18.23 6.37
CA LEU A 443 -4.55 18.92 5.73
C LEU A 443 -4.58 20.37 6.19
N THR A 444 -3.51 20.83 6.82
CA THR A 444 -3.34 22.23 7.16
C THR A 444 -3.10 23.03 5.88
N LEU A 445 -3.45 24.32 5.89
CA LEU A 445 -3.18 25.23 4.76
C LEU A 445 -1.68 25.26 4.39
N GLU A 446 -0.81 25.05 5.36
CA GLU A 446 0.65 24.98 5.19
C GLU A 446 1.07 23.71 4.43
N GLU A 447 0.53 22.54 4.77
CA GLU A 447 0.76 21.28 4.05
C GLU A 447 0.23 21.36 2.61
N PHE A 448 -0.91 22.04 2.38
CA PHE A 448 -1.45 22.29 1.05
C PHE A 448 -0.57 23.23 0.23
N TYR A 449 0.00 24.29 0.84
CA TYR A 449 0.97 25.17 0.18
C TYR A 449 2.31 24.47 -0.09
N GLN A 450 2.71 23.53 0.74
CA GLN A 450 3.92 22.73 0.54
C GLN A 450 3.74 21.77 -0.65
N GLN A 451 2.60 21.09 -0.75
CA GLN A 451 2.24 20.27 -1.91
C GLN A 451 2.15 21.07 -3.22
N LEU A 452 1.67 22.32 -3.17
CA LEU A 452 1.67 23.22 -4.34
C LEU A 452 3.07 23.70 -4.74
N LYS A 453 4.03 23.74 -3.82
CA LYS A 453 5.43 24.13 -4.07
C LYS A 453 6.30 22.98 -4.57
N GLU A 454 5.98 21.75 -4.28
CA GLU A 454 6.75 20.54 -4.65
C GLU A 454 6.65 20.15 -6.13
N GLY A 455 5.93 20.94 -6.94
CA GLY A 455 5.89 20.81 -8.40
C GLY A 455 4.73 19.94 -8.89
N GLU A 456 4.33 20.18 -10.14
CA GLU A 456 3.34 19.38 -10.86
C GLU A 456 3.90 17.97 -11.10
N THR A 457 3.67 17.04 -10.14
CA THR A 457 3.87 15.62 -10.43
C THR A 457 2.88 15.24 -11.52
N SER A 458 3.39 14.69 -12.62
CA SER A 458 2.53 14.15 -13.66
C SER A 458 1.73 12.98 -13.11
N VAL A 459 0.40 13.10 -13.11
CA VAL A 459 -0.48 12.04 -12.59
C VAL A 459 -1.10 11.27 -13.74
N PHE A 460 -0.84 9.97 -13.81
CA PHE A 460 -1.46 9.07 -14.77
C PHE A 460 -2.77 8.51 -14.21
N SER A 461 -3.91 9.01 -14.73
CA SER A 461 -5.24 8.61 -14.26
C SER A 461 -5.76 7.36 -14.97
N LEU A 462 -6.29 6.39 -14.20
CA LEU A 462 -6.77 5.10 -14.69
C LEU A 462 -8.16 4.78 -14.19
N VAL A 463 -8.94 4.08 -15.01
CA VAL A 463 -10.16 3.37 -14.63
C VAL A 463 -9.92 1.87 -14.82
N LEU A 464 -10.03 1.08 -13.75
CA LEU A 464 -9.77 -0.37 -13.76
C LEU A 464 -11.06 -1.17 -13.79
N LYS A 465 -11.18 -2.10 -14.73
CA LYS A 465 -12.27 -3.10 -14.78
C LYS A 465 -11.72 -4.49 -14.94
N CYS A 466 -12.10 -5.38 -14.01
CA CYS A 466 -11.66 -6.78 -13.97
C CYS A 466 -12.87 -7.72 -13.99
N ASP A 467 -12.63 -8.98 -14.30
CA ASP A 467 -13.64 -10.04 -14.25
C ASP A 467 -13.94 -10.52 -12.83
N VAL A 468 -12.92 -10.56 -11.97
CA VAL A 468 -13.04 -10.99 -10.56
C VAL A 468 -12.38 -9.99 -9.60
N GLN A 469 -12.83 -10.02 -8.35
CA GLN A 469 -12.39 -9.10 -7.31
C GLN A 469 -10.90 -9.30 -6.96
N GLY A 470 -10.42 -10.54 -6.94
CA GLY A 470 -9.03 -10.82 -6.63
C GLY A 470 -8.05 -10.29 -7.68
N SER A 471 -8.40 -10.38 -8.98
CA SER A 471 -7.61 -9.77 -10.06
C SER A 471 -7.56 -8.26 -9.95
N LEU A 472 -8.67 -7.63 -9.51
CA LEU A 472 -8.73 -6.18 -9.27
C LEU A 472 -7.76 -5.76 -8.15
N GLU A 473 -7.78 -6.47 -7.02
CA GLU A 473 -6.85 -6.22 -5.90
C GLU A 473 -5.38 -6.37 -6.32
N ALA A 474 -5.07 -7.42 -7.08
CA ALA A 474 -3.72 -7.69 -7.57
C ALA A 474 -3.21 -6.60 -8.51
N LEU A 475 -4.03 -6.20 -9.49
CA LEU A 475 -3.71 -5.12 -10.43
C LEU A 475 -3.52 -3.79 -9.70
N ARG A 476 -4.46 -3.43 -8.82
CA ARG A 476 -4.35 -2.23 -7.99
C ARG A 476 -3.03 -2.19 -7.22
N GLY A 477 -2.72 -3.28 -6.51
CA GLY A 477 -1.48 -3.38 -5.72
C GLY A 477 -0.22 -3.29 -6.57
N SER A 478 -0.21 -3.88 -7.76
CA SER A 478 0.93 -3.85 -8.68
C SER A 478 1.11 -2.48 -9.33
N LEU A 479 0.01 -1.85 -9.76
CA LEU A 479 0.06 -0.53 -10.40
C LEU A 479 0.47 0.57 -9.42
N LEU A 480 -0.03 0.54 -8.19
CA LEU A 480 0.38 1.52 -7.17
C LEU A 480 1.88 1.44 -6.82
N LYS A 481 2.50 0.26 -6.93
CA LYS A 481 3.95 0.09 -6.75
C LYS A 481 4.79 0.67 -7.89
N LEU A 482 4.21 0.86 -9.08
CA LEU A 482 4.91 1.48 -10.22
C LEU A 482 5.02 3.00 -10.08
N GLY A 483 4.19 3.63 -9.24
CA GLY A 483 4.23 5.07 -9.00
C GLY A 483 5.59 5.50 -8.46
N THR A 484 6.14 6.57 -9.02
CA THR A 484 7.38 7.21 -8.59
C THR A 484 7.10 8.62 -8.07
N GLU A 485 8.10 9.29 -7.49
CA GLU A 485 7.98 10.68 -7.04
C GLU A 485 7.69 11.65 -8.20
N GLU A 486 8.14 11.33 -9.42
CA GLU A 486 7.96 12.18 -10.61
C GLU A 486 6.62 11.91 -11.34
N VAL A 487 6.17 10.65 -11.37
CA VAL A 487 4.93 10.23 -12.04
C VAL A 487 4.11 9.36 -11.09
N GLY A 488 2.99 9.89 -10.63
CA GLY A 488 2.04 9.19 -9.78
C GLY A 488 0.96 8.47 -10.58
N ILE A 489 0.45 7.35 -10.05
CA ILE A 489 -0.74 6.67 -10.58
C ILE A 489 -1.95 7.01 -9.73
N ASN A 490 -3.02 7.48 -10.38
CA ASN A 490 -4.30 7.76 -9.74
C ASN A 490 -5.38 6.84 -10.31
N ILE A 491 -5.88 5.93 -9.49
CA ILE A 491 -7.01 5.07 -9.85
C ILE A 491 -8.30 5.81 -9.52
N VAL A 492 -8.91 6.41 -10.55
CA VAL A 492 -10.15 7.22 -10.42
C VAL A 492 -11.33 6.34 -10.04
N HIS A 493 -11.42 5.16 -10.65
CA HIS A 493 -12.47 4.18 -10.37
C HIS A 493 -11.97 2.77 -10.61
N GLU A 494 -12.44 1.86 -9.77
CA GLU A 494 -12.17 0.43 -9.89
C GLU A 494 -13.46 -0.37 -9.73
N GLY A 495 -13.59 -1.48 -10.44
CA GLY A 495 -14.78 -2.31 -10.30
C GLY A 495 -14.69 -3.63 -11.06
N VAL A 496 -15.55 -4.56 -10.65
CA VAL A 496 -15.69 -5.88 -11.26
C VAL A 496 -16.83 -5.87 -12.28
N GLY A 497 -16.60 -6.53 -13.41
CA GLY A 497 -17.58 -6.70 -14.48
C GLY A 497 -17.22 -5.94 -15.74
N ARG A 498 -18.17 -5.85 -16.66
CA ARG A 498 -17.96 -5.23 -17.97
C ARG A 498 -17.74 -3.72 -17.86
N ILE A 499 -17.05 -3.16 -18.87
CA ILE A 499 -16.91 -1.71 -19.00
C ILE A 499 -18.25 -1.14 -19.47
N SER A 500 -18.85 -0.27 -18.66
CA SER A 500 -20.15 0.37 -18.87
C SER A 500 -20.03 1.78 -19.47
N GLU A 501 -21.14 2.36 -19.90
CA GLU A 501 -21.21 3.76 -20.35
C GLU A 501 -20.75 4.73 -19.26
N SER A 502 -21.15 4.47 -18.00
CA SER A 502 -20.76 5.32 -16.86
C SER A 502 -19.25 5.36 -16.65
N ASP A 503 -18.55 4.22 -16.86
CA ASP A 503 -17.10 4.14 -16.76
C ASP A 503 -16.41 4.98 -17.82
N VAL A 504 -16.95 4.97 -19.06
CA VAL A 504 -16.42 5.78 -20.17
C VAL A 504 -16.65 7.26 -19.90
N MET A 505 -17.84 7.66 -19.44
CA MET A 505 -18.13 9.05 -19.08
C MET A 505 -17.23 9.56 -17.95
N LEU A 506 -16.97 8.71 -16.95
CA LEU A 506 -16.05 9.05 -15.86
C LEU A 506 -14.63 9.21 -16.37
N ALA A 507 -14.16 8.30 -17.23
CA ALA A 507 -12.84 8.38 -17.85
C ALA A 507 -12.70 9.65 -18.70
N ALA A 508 -13.75 10.03 -19.45
CA ALA A 508 -13.78 11.28 -20.21
C ALA A 508 -13.62 12.51 -19.30
N ALA A 509 -14.38 12.57 -18.22
CA ALA A 509 -14.34 13.69 -17.27
C ALA A 509 -13.00 13.81 -16.55
N SER A 510 -12.34 12.69 -16.24
CA SER A 510 -11.07 12.63 -15.51
C SER A 510 -9.84 12.50 -16.42
N LYS A 511 -10.01 12.48 -17.74
CA LYS A 511 -8.94 12.22 -18.74
C LYS A 511 -8.17 10.93 -18.43
N ALA A 512 -8.87 9.90 -17.98
CA ALA A 512 -8.30 8.63 -17.59
C ALA A 512 -8.32 7.63 -18.75
N VAL A 513 -7.35 6.71 -18.76
CA VAL A 513 -7.34 5.53 -19.65
C VAL A 513 -8.11 4.40 -18.98
N ILE A 514 -8.94 3.69 -19.77
CA ILE A 514 -9.69 2.54 -19.26
C ILE A 514 -8.90 1.26 -19.52
N ILE A 515 -8.64 0.51 -18.45
CA ILE A 515 -7.99 -0.81 -18.51
C ILE A 515 -9.04 -1.87 -18.19
N GLY A 516 -9.26 -2.75 -19.17
CA GLY A 516 -10.11 -3.94 -18.99
C GLY A 516 -9.28 -5.21 -18.92
N PHE A 517 -9.33 -5.90 -17.78
CA PHE A 517 -8.63 -7.18 -17.56
C PHE A 517 -9.63 -8.33 -17.62
N ASN A 518 -9.48 -9.23 -18.59
CA ASN A 518 -10.41 -10.33 -18.92
C ASN A 518 -11.87 -9.90 -19.16
N VAL A 519 -12.12 -8.60 -19.38
CA VAL A 519 -13.46 -8.05 -19.61
C VAL A 519 -13.55 -7.40 -20.98
N ARG A 520 -14.78 -7.18 -21.44
CA ARG A 520 -15.07 -6.50 -22.71
C ARG A 520 -16.02 -5.33 -22.47
N PRO A 521 -15.90 -4.24 -23.24
CA PRO A 521 -16.86 -3.14 -23.17
C PRO A 521 -18.23 -3.57 -23.71
N ASP A 522 -19.27 -3.00 -23.14
CA ASP A 522 -20.59 -3.10 -23.73
C ASP A 522 -20.65 -2.36 -25.09
N SER A 523 -21.56 -2.76 -25.97
CA SER A 523 -21.66 -2.21 -27.32
C SER A 523 -21.88 -0.69 -27.35
N ASN A 524 -22.60 -0.16 -26.36
CA ASN A 524 -22.82 1.30 -26.22
C ASN A 524 -21.59 1.99 -25.64
N ALA A 525 -20.95 1.40 -24.62
CA ALA A 525 -19.70 1.93 -24.05
C ALA A 525 -18.62 2.09 -25.11
N LYS A 526 -18.49 1.12 -26.04
CA LYS A 526 -17.54 1.21 -27.14
C LYS A 526 -17.84 2.39 -28.08
N LYS A 527 -19.11 2.59 -28.46
CA LYS A 527 -19.51 3.70 -29.34
C LYS A 527 -19.23 5.06 -28.69
N ILE A 528 -19.50 5.19 -27.39
CA ILE A 528 -19.25 6.42 -26.64
C ILE A 528 -17.75 6.66 -26.52
N ALA A 529 -16.96 5.64 -26.24
CA ALA A 529 -15.51 5.75 -26.16
C ALA A 529 -14.90 6.22 -27.51
N ASP A 530 -15.36 5.63 -28.62
CA ASP A 530 -14.93 6.02 -29.96
C ASP A 530 -15.34 7.49 -30.28
N ALA A 531 -16.51 7.94 -29.80
CA ALA A 531 -17.01 9.31 -30.03
C ALA A 531 -16.25 10.36 -29.18
N GLU A 532 -15.95 10.04 -27.94
CA GLU A 532 -15.23 10.90 -26.98
C GLU A 532 -13.70 10.79 -27.09
N GLY A 533 -13.19 9.87 -27.92
CA GLY A 533 -11.76 9.64 -28.12
C GLY A 533 -11.08 9.02 -26.89
N ILE A 534 -11.81 8.24 -26.09
CA ILE A 534 -11.29 7.58 -24.89
C ILE A 534 -10.64 6.25 -25.25
N GLU A 535 -9.41 6.07 -24.83
CA GLU A 535 -8.67 4.84 -25.04
C GLU A 535 -9.12 3.73 -24.08
N ILE A 536 -9.58 2.59 -24.63
CA ILE A 536 -9.90 1.38 -23.90
C ILE A 536 -8.85 0.32 -24.26
N ARG A 537 -8.01 -0.05 -23.29
CA ARG A 537 -7.02 -1.12 -23.43
C ARG A 537 -7.52 -2.40 -22.78
N LEU A 538 -7.43 -3.50 -23.50
CA LEU A 538 -7.96 -4.81 -23.08
C LEU A 538 -6.82 -5.82 -22.99
N TYR A 539 -6.71 -6.46 -21.83
CA TYR A 539 -5.65 -7.42 -21.55
C TYR A 539 -6.22 -8.71 -20.96
N ASN A 540 -5.50 -9.79 -21.17
CA ASN A 540 -5.80 -11.10 -20.58
C ASN A 540 -4.62 -11.62 -19.72
N ILE A 541 -3.45 -10.96 -19.78
CA ILE A 541 -2.26 -11.31 -19.03
C ILE A 541 -1.82 -10.10 -18.19
N ILE A 542 -1.56 -10.31 -16.91
CA ILE A 542 -1.25 -9.21 -15.97
C ILE A 542 0.09 -8.52 -16.29
N TYR A 543 1.07 -9.26 -16.81
CA TYR A 543 2.37 -8.71 -17.21
C TYR A 543 2.21 -7.65 -18.30
N ASP A 544 1.38 -7.93 -19.31
CA ASP A 544 1.16 -7.01 -20.43
C ASP A 544 0.57 -5.67 -19.93
N VAL A 545 -0.28 -5.70 -18.90
CA VAL A 545 -0.82 -4.48 -18.26
C VAL A 545 0.31 -3.68 -17.60
N ILE A 546 1.14 -4.35 -16.80
CA ILE A 546 2.21 -3.72 -16.02
C ILE A 546 3.24 -3.10 -16.96
N ASP A 547 3.66 -3.82 -18.00
CA ASP A 547 4.69 -3.38 -18.95
C ASP A 547 4.19 -2.22 -19.82
N ASP A 548 2.92 -2.26 -20.24
CA ASP A 548 2.33 -1.21 -21.06
C ASP A 548 2.11 0.08 -20.25
N ILE A 549 1.67 -0.03 -19.00
CA ILE A 549 1.55 1.13 -18.11
C ILE A 549 2.92 1.71 -17.76
N ARG A 550 3.93 0.85 -17.50
CA ARG A 550 5.31 1.28 -17.28
C ARG A 550 5.82 2.08 -18.48
N SER A 551 5.63 1.56 -19.69
CA SER A 551 6.03 2.24 -20.92
C SER A 551 5.28 3.57 -21.13
N ALA A 552 4.00 3.63 -20.78
CA ALA A 552 3.21 4.85 -20.83
C ALA A 552 3.71 5.91 -19.84
N MET A 553 4.05 5.50 -18.62
CA MET A 553 4.63 6.38 -17.58
C MET A 553 6.03 6.88 -17.97
N GLU A 554 6.88 6.03 -18.56
CA GLU A 554 8.17 6.44 -19.11
C GLU A 554 8.03 7.53 -20.16
N GLY A 555 6.98 7.45 -20.98
CA GLY A 555 6.65 8.47 -21.96
C GLY A 555 6.24 9.83 -21.36
N LEU A 556 5.81 9.87 -20.09
CA LEU A 556 5.47 11.09 -19.35
C LEU A 556 6.68 11.73 -18.64
N LEU A 557 7.79 10.99 -18.50
CA LEU A 557 9.01 11.53 -17.90
C LEU A 557 9.62 12.61 -18.76
N ALA A 558 10.11 13.66 -18.15
CA ALA A 558 10.91 14.66 -18.84
C ALA A 558 12.18 14.01 -19.41
N PRO A 559 12.51 14.26 -20.71
CA PRO A 559 13.69 13.63 -21.31
C PRO A 559 14.96 14.04 -20.56
N ALA A 560 15.86 13.10 -20.35
CA ALA A 560 17.16 13.38 -19.78
C ALA A 560 18.03 14.12 -20.81
N LEU A 561 18.56 15.29 -20.41
CA LEU A 561 19.49 16.04 -21.22
C LEU A 561 20.89 15.46 -21.01
N ARG A 562 21.44 14.77 -22.02
CA ARG A 562 22.77 14.19 -21.97
C ARG A 562 23.72 14.95 -22.90
N GLU A 563 24.88 15.30 -22.38
CA GLU A 563 25.94 15.90 -23.18
C GLU A 563 26.65 14.81 -23.98
N LYS A 564 26.62 14.94 -25.30
CA LYS A 564 27.37 14.09 -26.21
C LYS A 564 28.55 14.86 -26.76
N ILE A 565 29.75 14.43 -26.42
CA ILE A 565 30.97 15.01 -26.98
C ILE A 565 31.04 14.63 -28.47
N LEU A 566 31.13 15.61 -29.34
CA LEU A 566 31.23 15.46 -30.79
C LEU A 566 32.69 15.41 -31.24
N GLY A 567 33.58 16.15 -30.57
CA GLY A 567 35.00 16.17 -30.88
C GLY A 567 35.78 17.11 -29.99
N GLN A 568 37.12 16.92 -30.06
CA GLN A 568 38.07 17.71 -29.30
C GLN A 568 39.15 18.32 -30.22
N ALA A 569 39.54 19.54 -29.96
CA ALA A 569 40.61 20.25 -30.69
C ALA A 569 41.55 20.95 -29.73
N GLU A 570 42.82 21.04 -30.09
CA GLU A 570 43.87 21.78 -29.36
C GLU A 570 44.13 23.11 -30.04
N ILE A 571 44.23 24.19 -29.29
CA ILE A 571 44.61 25.52 -29.79
C ILE A 571 46.13 25.57 -29.94
N ARG A 572 46.62 25.62 -31.19
CA ARG A 572 48.07 25.67 -31.49
C ARG A 572 48.60 27.04 -31.78
N ALA A 573 47.76 27.98 -32.21
CA ALA A 573 48.16 29.35 -32.52
C ALA A 573 47.02 30.36 -32.25
N SER A 574 47.36 31.60 -31.97
CA SER A 574 46.39 32.68 -31.82
C SER A 574 46.65 33.82 -32.78
N PHE A 575 45.68 34.22 -33.59
CA PHE A 575 45.81 35.24 -34.60
C PHE A 575 44.90 36.45 -34.27
N LYS A 576 45.45 37.66 -34.32
CA LYS A 576 44.66 38.91 -34.25
C LYS A 576 44.30 39.39 -35.64
N VAL A 577 43.02 39.40 -35.99
CA VAL A 577 42.54 39.85 -37.29
C VAL A 577 41.77 41.16 -37.11
N PRO A 578 42.16 42.26 -37.81
CA PRO A 578 41.38 43.51 -37.78
C PRO A 578 39.94 43.27 -38.19
N LYS A 579 38.96 43.81 -37.43
CA LYS A 579 37.50 43.70 -37.61
C LYS A 579 36.82 42.36 -37.18
N VAL A 580 37.57 41.27 -36.89
CA VAL A 580 36.99 39.97 -36.51
C VAL A 580 37.34 39.61 -35.05
N GLY A 581 38.41 40.22 -34.52
CA GLY A 581 38.91 39.92 -33.16
C GLY A 581 40.02 38.87 -33.16
N LYS A 582 40.12 38.10 -32.09
CA LYS A 582 41.11 37.05 -31.88
C LYS A 582 40.57 35.73 -32.42
N ILE A 583 41.31 35.03 -33.28
CA ILE A 583 40.96 33.74 -33.88
C ILE A 583 41.90 32.68 -33.32
N ALA A 584 41.37 31.58 -32.84
CA ALA A 584 42.11 30.39 -32.41
C ALA A 584 42.40 29.48 -33.62
N GLY A 585 43.69 29.29 -33.94
CA GLY A 585 44.14 28.27 -34.88
C GLY A 585 44.26 26.96 -34.13
N SER A 586 43.33 26.04 -34.40
CA SER A 586 43.23 24.82 -33.64
C SER A 586 43.34 23.60 -34.54
N TYR A 587 43.81 22.50 -33.97
CA TYR A 587 43.92 21.21 -34.64
C TYR A 587 42.93 20.21 -33.99
N VAL A 588 42.08 19.56 -34.80
CA VAL A 588 41.13 18.60 -34.32
C VAL A 588 41.81 17.28 -33.99
N LEU A 589 41.82 16.91 -32.70
CA LEU A 589 42.48 15.72 -32.17
C LEU A 589 41.58 14.47 -32.33
N GLU A 590 40.31 14.65 -32.03
CA GLU A 590 39.32 13.55 -32.03
C GLU A 590 37.95 14.02 -32.45
N GLY A 591 37.19 13.19 -33.14
CA GLY A 591 35.80 13.47 -33.55
C GLY A 591 35.67 14.59 -34.58
N ALA A 592 34.72 15.51 -34.38
CA ALA A 592 34.49 16.65 -35.26
C ALA A 592 34.00 17.88 -34.51
N ILE A 593 34.50 19.05 -34.93
CA ILE A 593 34.03 20.34 -34.41
C ILE A 593 32.95 20.87 -35.35
N ARG A 594 31.76 21.11 -34.79
CA ARG A 594 30.60 21.67 -35.54
C ARG A 594 30.36 23.12 -35.19
N ARG A 595 30.03 23.92 -36.19
CA ARG A 595 29.78 25.39 -36.03
C ARG A 595 28.64 25.67 -35.04
N ASN A 596 27.59 24.82 -35.06
CA ASN A 596 26.39 24.99 -34.22
C ASN A 596 26.49 24.25 -32.88
N GLY A 597 27.58 23.49 -32.62
CA GLY A 597 27.80 22.79 -31.36
C GLY A 597 28.08 23.75 -30.22
N LYS A 598 27.74 23.35 -29.01
CA LYS A 598 28.23 24.04 -27.80
C LYS A 598 29.70 23.71 -27.63
N ILE A 599 30.43 24.70 -27.16
CA ILE A 599 31.89 24.64 -27.02
C ILE A 599 32.26 24.88 -25.57
N ARG A 600 33.15 24.03 -25.09
CA ARG A 600 33.79 24.14 -23.76
C ARG A 600 35.30 24.29 -23.96
N LEU A 601 35.87 25.28 -23.32
CA LEU A 601 37.33 25.50 -23.34
C LEU A 601 37.91 24.99 -22.04
N ILE A 602 38.89 24.11 -22.13
CA ILE A 602 39.54 23.43 -21.01
C ILE A 602 41.00 23.90 -20.95
N ARG A 603 41.41 24.42 -19.80
CA ARG A 603 42.77 24.84 -19.50
C ARG A 603 43.26 24.06 -18.27
N ASP A 604 44.42 23.43 -18.38
CA ASP A 604 45.02 22.61 -17.31
C ASP A 604 44.04 21.61 -16.68
N GLY A 605 43.14 21.00 -17.51
CA GLY A 605 42.16 20.03 -17.06
C GLY A 605 40.90 20.63 -16.42
N VAL A 606 40.79 21.97 -16.36
CA VAL A 606 39.63 22.66 -15.77
C VAL A 606 38.85 23.39 -16.86
N VAL A 607 37.53 23.33 -16.80
CA VAL A 607 36.62 24.06 -17.70
C VAL A 607 36.73 25.57 -17.37
N TYR A 608 37.27 26.33 -18.31
CA TYR A 608 37.52 27.75 -18.15
C TYR A 608 36.40 28.61 -18.73
N TRP A 609 35.77 28.15 -19.82
CA TRP A 609 34.70 28.89 -20.49
C TRP A 609 33.78 27.95 -21.25
N GLU A 610 32.49 28.30 -21.32
CA GLU A 610 31.49 27.61 -22.12
C GLU A 610 30.71 28.61 -22.97
N GLY A 611 30.37 28.20 -24.21
CA GLY A 611 29.63 29.07 -25.12
C GLY A 611 29.47 28.47 -26.52
N THR A 612 29.41 29.33 -27.52
CA THR A 612 29.21 28.93 -28.93
C THR A 612 30.29 29.55 -29.82
N LEU A 613 30.49 28.97 -30.99
CA LEU A 613 31.38 29.53 -32.01
C LEU A 613 30.65 30.65 -32.77
N SER A 614 31.32 31.81 -32.94
CA SER A 614 30.86 32.85 -33.85
C SER A 614 31.22 32.49 -35.31
N SER A 615 32.40 31.88 -35.55
CA SER A 615 32.77 31.37 -36.87
C SER A 615 33.67 30.12 -36.76
N LEU A 616 33.54 29.22 -37.72
CA LEU A 616 34.39 28.05 -37.92
C LEU A 616 34.88 28.10 -39.39
N LYS A 617 36.20 28.15 -39.58
CA LYS A 617 36.82 28.23 -40.89
C LYS A 617 37.88 27.16 -41.10
N ARG A 618 37.98 26.68 -42.32
CA ARG A 618 39.10 25.89 -42.78
C ARG A 618 39.84 26.64 -43.88
N PHE A 619 41.10 27.01 -43.59
CA PHE A 619 41.87 27.96 -44.37
C PHE A 619 41.17 29.33 -44.50
N LYS A 620 40.54 29.65 -45.61
CA LYS A 620 39.81 30.91 -45.82
C LYS A 620 38.29 30.74 -45.94
N ASP A 621 37.83 29.46 -46.05
CA ASP A 621 36.45 29.15 -46.33
C ASP A 621 35.67 28.84 -45.04
N ASP A 622 34.43 29.27 -44.93
CA ASP A 622 33.56 28.94 -43.83
C ASP A 622 33.17 27.46 -43.89
N ALA A 623 33.40 26.75 -42.81
CA ALA A 623 33.06 25.33 -42.67
C ALA A 623 31.89 25.12 -41.72
N ARG A 624 31.04 24.15 -42.03
CA ARG A 624 29.96 23.70 -41.13
C ARG A 624 30.49 22.74 -40.08
N GLU A 625 31.46 21.91 -40.47
CA GLU A 625 32.07 20.86 -39.64
C GLU A 625 33.52 20.65 -40.09
N VAL A 626 34.40 20.41 -39.10
CA VAL A 626 35.83 20.04 -39.35
C VAL A 626 36.09 18.76 -38.58
N THR A 627 36.54 17.72 -39.32
CA THR A 627 36.79 16.39 -38.77
C THR A 627 38.23 16.23 -38.26
N ASN A 628 38.45 15.12 -37.53
CA ASN A 628 39.77 14.77 -37.00
C ASN A 628 40.91 14.84 -38.05
N GLY A 629 42.09 15.33 -37.60
CA GLY A 629 43.29 15.44 -38.43
C GLY A 629 43.39 16.72 -39.25
N PHE A 630 42.43 17.62 -39.16
CA PHE A 630 42.46 18.88 -39.92
C PHE A 630 42.62 20.10 -38.98
N GLU A 631 43.27 21.12 -39.53
CA GLU A 631 43.38 22.44 -38.89
C GLU A 631 42.14 23.28 -39.17
N CYS A 632 41.70 24.06 -38.17
CA CYS A 632 40.60 24.99 -38.27
C CYS A 632 40.86 26.29 -37.52
N GLY A 633 40.24 27.37 -38.00
CA GLY A 633 40.18 28.64 -37.34
C GLY A 633 38.83 28.80 -36.62
N MET A 634 38.86 28.98 -35.31
CA MET A 634 37.67 29.16 -34.48
C MET A 634 37.62 30.57 -33.88
N SER A 635 36.45 31.20 -33.93
CA SER A 635 36.18 32.42 -33.17
C SER A 635 35.04 32.13 -32.18
N PHE A 636 35.26 32.52 -30.93
CA PHE A 636 34.28 32.30 -29.86
C PHE A 636 33.37 33.53 -29.71
N THR A 637 32.14 33.31 -29.36
CA THR A 637 31.18 34.38 -29.15
C THR A 637 31.45 35.10 -27.82
N ASN A 638 31.78 36.40 -27.90
CA ASN A 638 32.08 37.27 -26.74
C ASN A 638 33.23 36.78 -25.83
N PHE A 639 34.15 35.97 -26.35
CA PHE A 639 35.28 35.47 -25.59
C PHE A 639 36.58 35.54 -26.39
N HIS A 640 37.65 36.11 -25.76
CA HIS A 640 38.92 36.36 -26.43
C HIS A 640 40.16 35.95 -25.58
N ASP A 641 39.94 35.42 -24.35
CA ASP A 641 41.04 35.04 -23.47
C ASP A 641 41.36 33.54 -23.57
N PHE A 642 41.69 33.09 -24.77
CA PHE A 642 42.26 31.76 -24.99
C PHE A 642 43.76 31.83 -25.25
N LYS A 643 44.47 30.74 -24.91
CA LYS A 643 45.92 30.60 -25.03
C LYS A 643 46.29 29.39 -25.88
N GLU A 644 47.53 29.34 -26.33
CA GLU A 644 48.09 28.15 -26.97
C GLU A 644 48.21 27.02 -25.95
N GLY A 645 47.80 25.80 -26.30
CA GLY A 645 47.72 24.66 -25.42
C GLY A 645 46.37 24.45 -24.74
N ASP A 646 45.40 25.38 -24.90
CA ASP A 646 44.03 25.16 -24.42
C ASP A 646 43.33 24.11 -25.29
N HIS A 647 42.51 23.22 -24.66
CA HIS A 647 41.69 22.25 -25.34
C HIS A 647 40.25 22.76 -25.53
N VAL A 648 39.72 22.53 -26.71
CA VAL A 648 38.36 22.90 -27.08
C VAL A 648 37.54 21.63 -27.29
N GLU A 649 36.53 21.47 -26.47
CA GLU A 649 35.55 20.37 -26.58
C GLU A 649 34.27 20.88 -27.27
N CYS A 650 33.83 20.19 -28.31
CA CYS A 650 32.55 20.43 -28.96
C CYS A 650 31.56 19.38 -28.49
N TYR A 651 30.42 19.80 -27.94
CA TYR A 651 29.40 18.90 -27.47
C TYR A 651 27.99 19.35 -27.92
N GLU A 652 27.09 18.41 -27.94
CA GLU A 652 25.68 18.61 -28.25
C GLU A 652 24.84 18.06 -27.10
N ILE A 653 23.78 18.76 -26.71
CA ILE A 653 22.83 18.26 -25.73
C ILE A 653 21.80 17.44 -26.48
N VAL A 654 21.77 16.14 -26.23
CA VAL A 654 20.84 15.20 -26.80
C VAL A 654 19.79 14.84 -25.75
N GLU A 655 18.54 14.89 -26.12
CA GLU A 655 17.43 14.40 -25.30
C GLU A 655 17.37 12.88 -25.40
N GLU A 656 17.69 12.20 -24.32
CA GLU A 656 17.49 10.74 -24.21
C GLU A 656 16.21 10.43 -23.45
N LYS A 657 15.44 9.46 -23.93
CA LYS A 657 14.29 8.94 -23.17
C LYS A 657 14.80 8.28 -21.89
N ARG A 658 14.18 8.64 -20.77
CA ARG A 658 14.45 8.00 -19.49
C ARG A 658 13.65 6.70 -19.39
N HIS A 659 14.27 5.66 -18.86
CA HIS A 659 13.63 4.42 -18.49
C HIS A 659 13.62 4.31 -16.97
N PHE A 660 12.64 3.62 -16.42
CA PHE A 660 12.62 3.27 -15.01
C PHE A 660 13.61 2.11 -14.77
N ASP A 661 14.47 2.26 -13.79
CA ASP A 661 15.42 1.21 -13.35
C ASP A 661 14.69 0.06 -12.61
#